data_d0cd9b5fa8d958f8306b34c8e1891313
#
_entry.id   d0cd9b5fa8d958f8306b34c8e1891313
#
_cell.length_a   1.000
_cell.length_b   1.000
_cell.length_c   1.000
_cell.angle_alpha   90.00
_cell.angle_beta   90.00
_cell.angle_gamma   90.00
#
_symmetry.space_group_name_H-M   'P 1'
#
loop_
_entity.id
_entity.type
_entity.pdbx_description
1 polymer ?
#
loop_
_entity_poly.entity_id
_entity_poly.type
_entity_poly.pdbx_seq_one_letter_code
_entity_poly.pdbx_strand_id
1 'polypeptide(L)'
;MSYKDIHMRVKQFVPAILTLLCAIALTGCAGTKNAGKIRKVQAVSVETPQGTAPRLPWQVWVTYADGKSQWRQVKWMNSERQTEEDQAALAAGTEYAVRGYILGDDTEDEGYPLDAQVKVTEAGWEVPDPAPRARPLPLQSVRLIGDNRLTSNRDLDIENLLSLDITQQLYNYRDTYGLSTEGYTRSDGWDSPTTKLKGHGSGHYMSALALAFAGTDDPVLKDALKSNIRRMVDELRQCQELTFVWDSSLGRYREARDLAPEEELAKMEGTWEAFDIYKKDCTKYGYGYINAIPAQHPALIEKYTPYNNQTGVWAPYYTIHKQLAGLIDIARNVDDAQIAAKALLIAKDMGLWVWNRLYYRTYVQAEGTQEERRARPGNRYEMWNMYIAGEVGGMQEVLSTLSQMVSDPTEKERLAQAAGFFDAPAFYEPLSRGIDDIRTRHANQHIPMIIGSLKQFGANGNPYYYNIAYNFWELVQGRYAYATGGVGNGEMFRQPYTQMKSMNTNVRSGRGGDTMPDPDLNETCCSYNLAKLTKDLNCYNPDDARYMDYYERVLYNQIVGSVHPEHYGVCYQYAVGLNAVKPFGNRTPQSSCCGGTGSESHVKYQEAAYFVSDDTIWVGLYLPTVANWDEKGVTLRQECAWPAQKSVITVEKGGRFAMKLRVPYWAGKDFRITLNGKKQGRRYQPSSYVEIPERDWKEGDRVEIEMPFGVHLYYGPDKMDVAATGRNEPSTAFEPMWEGVLMYGPLVMASPDITEWDQAEFDLSPSLAEVVPGADDVYTLTLDGKTFYPDYYMTEHGTHYLRLK
;
A
#
# COMPACT_ATOMS: atom_id res chain seq x y z
N MET A 1 -2.45 25.40 -24.13
CA MET A 1 -2.33 25.11 -25.59
C MET A 1 -3.00 23.78 -25.84
N SER A 2 -3.93 23.68 -26.78
CA SER A 2 -4.71 22.46 -26.97
C SER A 2 -3.89 21.38 -27.70
N TYR A 3 -4.19 20.13 -27.40
CA TYR A 3 -3.59 18.90 -27.98
C TYR A 3 -3.46 18.90 -29.53
N LYS A 4 -4.19 19.73 -30.23
CA LYS A 4 -4.10 19.90 -31.70
C LYS A 4 -2.89 20.71 -32.19
N ASP A 5 -2.28 21.51 -31.35
CA ASP A 5 -1.17 22.40 -31.77
C ASP A 5 0.19 21.67 -31.76
N ILE A 6 0.31 20.56 -31.05
CA ILE A 6 1.56 19.77 -30.97
C ILE A 6 1.74 18.89 -32.21
N HIS A 7 0.64 18.40 -32.81
CA HIS A 7 0.72 17.56 -34.02
C HIS A 7 1.09 18.30 -35.32
N MET A 8 1.07 19.61 -35.34
CA MET A 8 1.30 20.37 -36.55
C MET A 8 2.73 20.90 -36.73
N ARG A 9 3.62 20.74 -35.77
CA ARG A 9 5.02 21.22 -35.86
C ARG A 9 6.08 20.18 -36.16
N VAL A 10 5.74 18.88 -36.26
CA VAL A 10 6.70 17.78 -36.53
C VAL A 10 6.80 17.38 -37.99
N LYS A 11 6.06 18.00 -38.89
CA LYS A 11 6.04 17.61 -40.34
C LYS A 11 6.93 18.38 -41.30
N GLN A 12 7.90 19.12 -40.82
CA GLN A 12 8.89 19.74 -41.72
C GLN A 12 10.30 19.62 -41.15
N PHE A 13 10.96 18.49 -41.34
CA PHE A 13 12.41 18.38 -41.57
C PHE A 13 12.85 16.91 -41.64
N VAL A 14 12.75 16.31 -42.80
CA VAL A 14 13.58 15.20 -43.27
C VAL A 14 13.69 15.36 -44.79
N PRO A 15 14.88 15.48 -45.41
CA PRO A 15 15.35 14.25 -46.06
C PRO A 15 16.87 14.03 -45.97
N ALA A 16 17.23 12.80 -46.25
CA ALA A 16 18.53 12.27 -46.64
C ALA A 16 19.47 11.86 -45.48
N ILE A 17 19.34 10.59 -45.10
CA ILE A 17 20.45 9.60 -45.12
C ILE A 17 19.77 8.21 -45.05
N LEU A 18 19.48 7.67 -46.25
CA LEU A 18 19.16 6.26 -46.42
C LEU A 18 20.27 5.66 -47.27
N THR A 19 20.77 4.51 -46.87
CA THR A 19 21.69 3.57 -47.50
C THR A 19 23.02 3.42 -46.76
N LEU A 20 23.03 2.51 -45.79
CA LEU A 20 24.03 1.46 -45.62
C LEU A 20 23.79 0.78 -44.25
N LEU A 21 23.19 -0.41 -44.27
CA LEU A 21 23.37 -1.49 -43.27
C LEU A 21 22.21 -2.48 -43.35
N CYS A 22 22.04 -3.06 -44.53
CA CYS A 22 21.34 -4.34 -44.68
C CYS A 22 22.34 -5.34 -45.23
N ALA A 23 23.01 -6.05 -44.35
CA ALA A 23 23.60 -7.37 -44.63
C ALA A 23 24.48 -7.77 -43.43
N ILE A 24 23.87 -8.40 -42.41
CA ILE A 24 24.47 -9.42 -41.52
C ILE A 24 23.34 -9.78 -40.53
N ALA A 25 22.53 -10.73 -40.84
CA ALA A 25 21.81 -11.61 -39.91
C ALA A 25 20.95 -12.62 -40.69
N LEU A 26 21.62 -13.50 -41.42
CA LEU A 26 21.00 -14.75 -41.89
C LEU A 26 22.01 -15.87 -41.65
N THR A 27 22.17 -16.25 -40.38
CA THR A 27 22.70 -17.56 -40.03
C THR A 27 22.17 -17.90 -38.64
N GLY A 28 21.29 -18.88 -38.54
CA GLY A 28 21.02 -19.58 -37.32
C GLY A 28 19.58 -19.64 -36.81
N CYS A 29 18.65 -20.01 -37.68
CA CYS A 29 17.34 -20.52 -37.20
C CYS A 29 17.32 -22.04 -37.31
N ALA A 30 17.97 -22.71 -36.39
CA ALA A 30 17.76 -24.14 -36.13
C ALA A 30 18.06 -24.37 -34.65
N GLY A 31 17.06 -24.12 -33.76
CA GLY A 31 17.21 -24.35 -32.33
C GLY A 31 16.12 -23.78 -31.45
N THR A 32 15.01 -23.27 -31.97
CA THR A 32 14.02 -22.51 -31.19
C THR A 32 12.93 -23.36 -30.49
N LYS A 33 12.80 -24.62 -30.75
CA LYS A 33 11.78 -25.48 -30.10
C LYS A 33 11.99 -25.78 -28.62
N ASN A 34 13.11 -25.39 -28.00
CA ASN A 34 13.43 -25.66 -26.60
C ASN A 34 13.84 -24.40 -25.80
N ALA A 35 13.75 -23.20 -26.35
CA ALA A 35 14.25 -21.98 -25.70
C ALA A 35 13.50 -21.66 -24.39
N GLY A 36 12.19 -21.90 -24.35
CA GLY A 36 11.35 -21.69 -23.17
C GLY A 36 11.29 -22.82 -22.16
N LYS A 37 11.96 -23.98 -22.41
CA LYS A 37 11.90 -25.11 -21.49
C LYS A 37 12.69 -24.88 -20.21
N ILE A 38 12.06 -25.13 -19.07
CA ILE A 38 12.72 -25.09 -17.75
C ILE A 38 13.76 -26.21 -17.68
N ARG A 39 15.01 -25.83 -17.46
CA ARG A 39 16.14 -26.74 -17.29
C ARG A 39 16.45 -27.04 -15.83
N LYS A 40 16.31 -26.02 -14.97
CA LYS A 40 16.65 -26.10 -13.55
C LYS A 40 15.80 -25.13 -12.75
N VAL A 41 15.31 -25.61 -11.62
CA VAL A 41 14.60 -24.84 -10.60
C VAL A 41 15.41 -24.86 -9.32
N GLN A 42 15.41 -23.76 -8.58
CA GLN A 42 15.96 -23.66 -7.22
C GLN A 42 15.26 -24.68 -6.33
N ALA A 43 16.03 -25.49 -5.62
CA ALA A 43 15.48 -26.39 -4.60
C ALA A 43 14.95 -25.58 -3.42
N VAL A 44 13.81 -26.01 -2.89
CA VAL A 44 13.17 -25.39 -1.72
C VAL A 44 13.24 -26.35 -0.54
N SER A 45 13.86 -25.90 0.54
CA SER A 45 13.89 -26.60 1.83
C SER A 45 13.69 -25.58 2.93
N VAL A 46 12.70 -25.78 3.79
CA VAL A 46 12.34 -24.85 4.86
C VAL A 46 12.17 -25.59 6.19
N GLU A 47 12.54 -24.91 7.28
CA GLU A 47 12.18 -25.32 8.62
C GLU A 47 10.98 -24.51 9.10
N THR A 48 10.05 -25.16 9.79
CA THR A 48 8.87 -24.50 10.34
C THR A 48 8.69 -24.88 11.80
N PRO A 49 8.37 -23.92 12.69
CA PRO A 49 8.06 -24.22 14.09
C PRO A 49 6.85 -25.14 14.23
N GLN A 50 6.88 -26.02 15.22
CA GLN A 50 5.67 -26.74 15.62
C GLN A 50 4.54 -25.76 15.94
N GLY A 51 3.35 -26.04 15.47
CA GLY A 51 2.18 -25.18 15.64
C GLY A 51 1.98 -24.16 14.51
N THR A 52 2.84 -24.17 13.47
CA THR A 52 2.79 -23.20 12.37
C THR A 52 2.75 -23.89 11.01
N ALA A 53 2.18 -23.24 10.01
CA ALA A 53 2.31 -23.62 8.61
C ALA A 53 3.68 -23.14 8.06
N PRO A 54 4.26 -23.83 7.06
CA PRO A 54 5.58 -23.49 6.53
C PRO A 54 5.58 -22.18 5.74
N ARG A 55 6.61 -21.37 5.92
CA ARG A 55 6.88 -20.17 5.10
C ARG A 55 7.50 -20.58 3.77
N LEU A 56 6.68 -20.96 2.81
CA LEU A 56 7.15 -21.33 1.48
C LEU A 56 7.37 -20.07 0.63
N PRO A 57 8.50 -20.01 -0.12
CA PRO A 57 8.79 -18.84 -0.96
C PRO A 57 7.75 -18.75 -2.09
N TRP A 58 7.15 -17.59 -2.28
CA TRP A 58 6.17 -17.38 -3.35
C TRP A 58 6.80 -17.28 -4.74
N GLN A 59 8.15 -17.22 -4.84
CA GLN A 59 8.91 -17.27 -6.08
C GLN A 59 10.17 -18.11 -5.93
N VAL A 60 10.60 -18.73 -7.03
CA VAL A 60 11.82 -19.53 -7.14
C VAL A 60 12.65 -19.08 -8.33
N TRP A 61 13.97 -19.29 -8.26
CA TRP A 61 14.88 -19.01 -9.35
C TRP A 61 14.86 -20.14 -10.38
N VAL A 62 14.53 -19.80 -11.62
CA VAL A 62 14.38 -20.74 -12.74
C VAL A 62 15.45 -20.45 -13.79
N THR A 63 16.07 -21.50 -14.32
CA THR A 63 16.99 -21.41 -15.47
C THR A 63 16.42 -22.21 -16.63
N TYR A 64 16.31 -21.59 -17.78
CA TYR A 64 15.79 -22.15 -19.01
C TYR A 64 16.88 -22.82 -19.87
N ALA A 65 16.49 -23.59 -20.88
CA ALA A 65 17.39 -24.28 -21.78
C ALA A 65 18.24 -23.33 -22.64
N ASP A 66 17.78 -22.11 -22.91
CA ASP A 66 18.52 -21.04 -23.59
C ASP A 66 19.56 -20.34 -22.69
N GLY A 67 19.62 -20.71 -21.41
CA GLY A 67 20.53 -20.16 -20.41
C GLY A 67 20.06 -18.87 -19.75
N LYS A 68 18.89 -18.36 -20.09
CA LYS A 68 18.24 -17.28 -19.33
C LYS A 68 17.80 -17.77 -17.97
N SER A 69 17.69 -16.87 -17.03
CA SER A 69 17.19 -17.18 -15.70
C SER A 69 16.37 -16.01 -15.15
N GLN A 70 15.32 -16.31 -14.40
CA GLN A 70 14.44 -15.32 -13.79
C GLN A 70 13.74 -15.86 -12.55
N TRP A 71 13.19 -14.98 -11.74
CA TRP A 71 12.27 -15.35 -10.68
C TRP A 71 10.90 -15.70 -11.27
N ARG A 72 10.33 -16.81 -10.82
CA ARG A 72 9.01 -17.27 -11.23
C ARG A 72 8.16 -17.57 -10.00
N GLN A 73 6.90 -17.14 -10.07
CA GLN A 73 5.93 -17.43 -9.03
C GLN A 73 5.61 -18.92 -8.96
N VAL A 74 5.33 -19.39 -7.75
CA VAL A 74 4.94 -20.76 -7.46
C VAL A 74 3.60 -20.75 -6.76
N LYS A 75 2.67 -21.52 -7.29
CA LYS A 75 1.45 -21.89 -6.59
C LYS A 75 1.71 -23.13 -5.75
N TRP A 76 1.79 -22.98 -4.45
CA TRP A 76 1.91 -24.10 -3.54
C TRP A 76 0.53 -24.71 -3.31
N MET A 77 0.40 -25.97 -3.67
CA MET A 77 -0.82 -26.72 -3.45
C MET A 77 -0.75 -27.34 -2.06
N ASN A 78 -1.76 -27.10 -1.26
CA ASN A 78 -1.97 -28.01 -0.13
C ASN A 78 -2.20 -29.40 -0.72
N SER A 79 -1.54 -30.43 -0.18
CA SER A 79 -1.84 -31.79 -0.63
C SER A 79 -3.34 -32.04 -0.39
N GLU A 80 -3.96 -32.91 -1.19
CA GLU A 80 -5.40 -33.28 -1.05
C GLU A 80 -5.82 -33.67 0.37
N ARG A 81 -4.87 -33.84 1.27
CA ARG A 81 -5.05 -34.32 2.65
C ARG A 81 -4.44 -33.44 3.74
N GLN A 82 -3.81 -32.30 3.40
CA GLN A 82 -3.16 -31.45 4.40
C GLN A 82 -3.45 -29.98 4.10
N THR A 83 -4.38 -29.41 4.85
CA THR A 83 -4.57 -27.98 4.94
C THR A 83 -3.40 -27.33 5.69
N GLU A 84 -3.30 -26.00 5.70
CA GLU A 84 -2.31 -25.28 6.52
C GLU A 84 -2.50 -25.58 8.01
N GLU A 85 -3.74 -25.77 8.46
CA GLU A 85 -4.07 -26.23 9.82
C GLU A 85 -3.53 -27.63 10.11
N ASP A 86 -3.68 -28.57 9.16
CA ASP A 86 -3.14 -29.92 9.30
C ASP A 86 -1.61 -29.90 9.35
N GLN A 87 -0.96 -29.06 8.53
CA GLN A 87 0.49 -28.87 8.55
C GLN A 87 0.95 -28.28 9.89
N ALA A 88 0.23 -27.28 10.40
CA ALA A 88 0.51 -26.69 11.71
C ALA A 88 0.30 -27.67 12.88
N ALA A 89 -0.52 -28.70 12.71
CA ALA A 89 -0.74 -29.73 13.74
C ALA A 89 0.38 -30.78 13.82
N LEU A 90 1.36 -30.77 12.90
CA LEU A 90 2.43 -31.77 12.88
C LEU A 90 3.43 -31.57 14.03
N ALA A 91 3.91 -32.70 14.59
CA ALA A 91 4.88 -32.65 15.68
C ALA A 91 6.30 -32.34 15.20
N ALA A 92 7.10 -31.72 16.07
CA ALA A 92 8.52 -31.50 15.84
C ALA A 92 9.25 -32.82 15.46
N GLY A 93 10.19 -32.71 14.53
CA GLY A 93 10.88 -33.87 13.94
C GLY A 93 10.19 -34.47 12.72
N THR A 94 8.96 -34.09 12.40
CA THR A 94 8.27 -34.51 11.17
C THR A 94 8.91 -33.88 9.94
N GLU A 95 9.15 -34.67 8.90
CA GLU A 95 9.61 -34.23 7.58
C GLU A 95 8.55 -34.62 6.55
N TYR A 96 8.22 -33.66 5.64
CA TYR A 96 7.22 -33.87 4.59
C TYR A 96 7.50 -32.99 3.38
N ALA A 97 6.83 -33.25 2.27
CA ALA A 97 6.93 -32.43 1.05
C ALA A 97 5.62 -31.73 0.77
N VAL A 98 5.72 -30.48 0.28
CA VAL A 98 4.59 -29.70 -0.25
C VAL A 98 4.79 -29.54 -1.75
N ARG A 99 3.79 -29.97 -2.54
CA ARG A 99 3.81 -29.85 -3.99
C ARG A 99 3.49 -28.40 -4.39
N GLY A 100 4.27 -27.88 -5.34
CA GLY A 100 4.03 -26.60 -5.99
C GLY A 100 4.11 -26.70 -7.49
N TYR A 101 3.59 -25.68 -8.18
CA TYR A 101 3.63 -25.55 -9.62
C TYR A 101 4.09 -24.16 -10.03
N ILE A 102 5.07 -24.10 -10.94
CA ILE A 102 5.41 -22.85 -11.66
C ILE A 102 4.45 -22.77 -12.83
N LEU A 103 3.72 -21.66 -12.91
CA LEU A 103 2.66 -21.42 -13.88
C LEU A 103 3.20 -20.80 -15.17
N GLY A 104 2.50 -21.03 -16.28
CA GLY A 104 2.92 -20.55 -17.61
C GLY A 104 4.13 -21.31 -18.15
N ASP A 105 4.66 -20.91 -19.30
CA ASP A 105 5.80 -21.50 -20.01
C ASP A 105 5.76 -23.02 -20.17
N ASP A 106 5.62 -23.49 -21.39
CA ASP A 106 5.93 -24.89 -21.83
C ASP A 106 5.56 -25.97 -20.82
N THR A 107 4.48 -25.74 -20.06
CA THR A 107 4.02 -26.64 -19.01
C THR A 107 2.73 -27.33 -19.46
N GLU A 108 2.61 -28.59 -19.10
CA GLU A 108 1.36 -29.33 -19.20
C GLU A 108 0.25 -28.62 -18.35
N ASP A 109 -0.95 -29.12 -18.40
CA ASP A 109 -2.16 -28.50 -17.85
C ASP A 109 -2.05 -27.93 -16.42
N GLU A 110 -1.16 -28.44 -15.58
CA GLU A 110 -1.02 -28.02 -14.17
C GLU A 110 0.18 -27.10 -13.88
N GLY A 111 1.06 -26.88 -14.83
CA GLY A 111 2.31 -26.14 -14.64
C GLY A 111 3.52 -27.06 -14.38
N TYR A 112 4.72 -26.47 -14.24
CA TYR A 112 5.94 -27.22 -13.97
C TYR A 112 6.01 -27.59 -12.49
N PRO A 113 6.02 -28.90 -12.14
CA PRO A 113 5.96 -29.35 -10.75
C PRO A 113 7.31 -29.19 -10.03
N LEU A 114 7.25 -28.83 -8.75
CA LEU A 114 8.37 -28.87 -7.82
C LEU A 114 7.88 -29.24 -6.41
N ASP A 115 8.78 -29.76 -5.58
CA ASP A 115 8.47 -30.09 -4.19
C ASP A 115 9.34 -29.26 -3.24
N ALA A 116 8.70 -28.63 -2.25
CA ALA A 116 9.38 -28.05 -1.10
C ALA A 116 9.55 -29.12 -0.01
N GLN A 117 10.75 -29.30 0.50
CA GLN A 117 11.02 -30.15 1.66
C GLN A 117 10.80 -29.33 2.93
N VAL A 118 9.94 -29.79 3.81
CA VAL A 118 9.60 -29.12 5.06
C VAL A 118 10.00 -30.00 6.24
N LYS A 119 10.66 -29.40 7.24
CA LYS A 119 10.99 -30.02 8.51
C LYS A 119 10.38 -29.21 9.65
N VAL A 120 9.59 -29.86 10.48
CA VAL A 120 9.01 -29.29 11.70
C VAL A 120 10.05 -29.27 12.81
N THR A 121 10.25 -28.14 13.47
CA THR A 121 11.22 -27.91 14.55
C THR A 121 10.56 -27.43 15.83
N GLU A 122 11.27 -27.60 16.96
CA GLU A 122 10.85 -27.02 18.24
C GLU A 122 11.16 -25.51 18.33
N ALA A 123 12.17 -25.05 17.58
CA ALA A 123 12.58 -23.64 17.55
C ALA A 123 11.52 -22.77 16.87
N GLY A 124 11.20 -21.63 17.46
CA GLY A 124 10.36 -20.62 16.82
C GLY A 124 11.04 -19.99 15.59
N TRP A 125 10.27 -19.27 14.77
CA TRP A 125 10.87 -18.48 13.70
C TRP A 125 11.79 -17.40 14.27
N GLU A 126 12.90 -17.19 13.61
CA GLU A 126 13.73 -16.02 13.89
C GLU A 126 12.97 -14.75 13.53
N VAL A 127 13.00 -13.77 14.42
CA VAL A 127 12.47 -12.44 14.22
C VAL A 127 13.59 -11.41 14.39
N PRO A 128 13.55 -10.27 13.69
CA PRO A 128 14.55 -9.23 13.86
C PRO A 128 14.47 -8.60 15.26
N ASP A 129 15.46 -7.76 15.57
CA ASP A 129 15.39 -6.87 16.74
C ASP A 129 14.19 -5.91 16.58
N PRO A 130 13.45 -5.60 17.65
CA PRO A 130 12.40 -4.59 17.61
C PRO A 130 12.88 -3.19 17.21
N ALA A 131 14.15 -2.89 17.39
CA ALA A 131 14.79 -1.69 16.84
C ALA A 131 15.09 -1.93 15.34
N PRO A 132 14.52 -1.14 14.44
CA PRO A 132 14.77 -1.31 12.99
C PRO A 132 16.26 -1.19 12.64
N ARG A 133 16.73 -2.03 11.72
CA ARG A 133 18.14 -2.00 11.22
C ARG A 133 18.42 -0.78 10.33
N ALA A 134 17.39 -0.27 9.68
CA ALA A 134 17.48 0.93 8.86
C ALA A 134 16.19 1.75 8.99
N ARG A 135 16.28 3.02 8.64
CA ARG A 135 15.12 3.93 8.59
C ARG A 135 15.13 4.68 7.26
N PRO A 136 13.97 5.04 6.72
CA PRO A 136 13.95 5.92 5.55
C PRO A 136 14.55 7.28 5.92
N LEU A 137 15.21 7.93 4.97
CA LEU A 137 15.53 9.35 5.13
C LEU A 137 14.22 10.15 5.32
N PRO A 138 14.21 11.14 6.20
CA PRO A 138 13.03 12.00 6.38
C PRO A 138 12.58 12.60 5.05
N LEU A 139 11.27 12.73 4.85
CA LEU A 139 10.72 13.22 3.58
C LEU A 139 11.27 14.59 3.18
N GLN A 140 11.45 15.49 4.17
CA GLN A 140 12.04 16.81 3.96
C GLN A 140 13.53 16.77 3.55
N SER A 141 14.20 15.65 3.77
CA SER A 141 15.61 15.46 3.41
C SER A 141 15.79 14.87 2.00
N VAL A 142 14.69 14.46 1.33
CA VAL A 142 14.72 13.89 -0.02
C VAL A 142 13.79 14.67 -0.94
N ARG A 143 14.34 15.30 -1.96
CA ARG A 143 13.60 16.13 -2.91
C ARG A 143 13.58 15.55 -4.29
N LEU A 144 12.39 15.48 -4.90
CA LEU A 144 12.24 15.21 -6.33
C LEU A 144 12.75 16.40 -7.14
N ILE A 145 13.51 16.15 -8.20
CA ILE A 145 14.07 17.16 -9.10
C ILE A 145 13.70 16.89 -10.55
N GLY A 146 13.83 17.92 -11.37
CA GLY A 146 13.53 17.86 -12.80
C GLY A 146 12.04 17.91 -13.11
N ASP A 147 11.75 17.96 -14.41
CA ASP A 147 10.40 18.00 -14.96
C ASP A 147 10.03 16.58 -15.43
N ASN A 148 9.13 15.93 -14.71
CA ASN A 148 8.71 14.55 -14.96
C ASN A 148 7.32 14.29 -14.35
N ARG A 149 6.76 13.11 -14.63
CA ARG A 149 5.42 12.73 -14.16
C ARG A 149 5.26 12.80 -12.62
N LEU A 150 6.30 12.50 -11.86
CA LEU A 150 6.23 12.52 -10.38
C LEU A 150 6.12 13.94 -9.85
N THR A 151 6.95 14.85 -10.39
CA THR A 151 6.90 16.27 -9.99
C THR A 151 5.60 16.92 -10.45
N SER A 152 5.13 16.62 -11.66
CA SER A 152 3.86 17.16 -12.18
C SER A 152 2.67 16.68 -11.34
N ASN A 153 2.59 15.41 -10.98
CA ASN A 153 1.52 14.89 -10.11
C ASN A 153 1.56 15.53 -8.72
N ARG A 154 2.77 15.68 -8.12
CA ARG A 154 2.95 16.32 -6.82
C ARG A 154 2.46 17.77 -6.85
N ASP A 155 2.87 18.53 -7.84
CA ASP A 155 2.54 19.96 -7.94
C ASP A 155 1.04 20.15 -8.17
N LEU A 156 0.43 19.28 -8.98
CA LEU A 156 -1.01 19.26 -9.21
C LEU A 156 -1.80 18.94 -7.92
N ASP A 157 -1.30 18.03 -7.08
CA ASP A 157 -1.92 17.71 -5.79
C ASP A 157 -1.76 18.84 -4.77
N ILE A 158 -0.58 19.46 -4.70
CA ILE A 158 -0.36 20.64 -3.83
C ILE A 158 -1.28 21.79 -4.22
N GLU A 159 -1.40 22.08 -5.52
CA GLU A 159 -2.32 23.08 -6.03
C GLU A 159 -3.78 22.77 -5.64
N ASN A 160 -4.19 21.53 -5.82
CA ASN A 160 -5.51 21.05 -5.38
C ASN A 160 -5.71 21.23 -3.87
N LEU A 161 -4.78 20.76 -3.03
CA LEU A 161 -4.87 20.90 -1.57
C LEU A 161 -5.01 22.36 -1.11
N LEU A 162 -4.29 23.27 -1.73
CA LEU A 162 -4.35 24.71 -1.44
C LEU A 162 -5.63 25.38 -1.98
N SER A 163 -6.27 24.81 -2.99
CA SER A 163 -7.54 25.29 -3.54
C SER A 163 -8.75 24.92 -2.67
N LEU A 164 -8.63 23.91 -1.79
CA LEU A 164 -9.72 23.45 -0.93
C LEU A 164 -10.06 24.48 0.14
N ASP A 165 -11.36 24.69 0.36
CA ASP A 165 -11.84 25.60 1.40
C ASP A 165 -11.60 25.00 2.81
N ILE A 166 -10.66 25.55 3.54
CA ILE A 166 -10.32 25.12 4.89
C ILE A 166 -11.51 25.25 5.87
N THR A 167 -12.42 26.17 5.62
CA THR A 167 -13.63 26.33 6.45
C THR A 167 -14.53 25.10 6.33
N GLN A 168 -14.53 24.46 5.16
CA GLN A 168 -15.24 23.21 4.92
C GLN A 168 -14.65 22.06 5.73
N GLN A 169 -13.32 22.02 5.91
CA GLN A 169 -12.64 21.01 6.72
C GLN A 169 -12.98 21.13 8.22
N LEU A 170 -13.24 22.35 8.68
CA LEU A 170 -13.47 22.69 10.09
C LEU A 170 -14.96 22.73 10.48
N TYR A 171 -15.86 22.81 9.52
CA TYR A 171 -17.29 23.00 9.77
C TYR A 171 -17.85 21.99 10.78
N ASN A 172 -17.63 20.70 10.58
CA ASN A 172 -18.19 19.64 11.43
C ASN A 172 -17.64 19.65 12.85
N TYR A 173 -16.38 20.04 13.04
CA TYR A 173 -15.82 20.19 14.39
C TYR A 173 -16.52 21.32 15.13
N ARG A 174 -16.64 22.49 14.53
CA ARG A 174 -17.32 23.63 15.13
C ARG A 174 -18.77 23.29 15.47
N ASP A 175 -19.50 22.70 14.53
CA ASP A 175 -20.88 22.30 14.76
C ASP A 175 -21.04 21.26 15.88
N THR A 176 -20.16 20.24 15.90
CA THR A 176 -20.17 19.19 16.94
C THR A 176 -19.86 19.73 18.34
N TYR A 177 -19.05 20.78 18.44
CA TYR A 177 -18.67 21.41 19.72
C TYR A 177 -19.51 22.65 20.06
N GLY A 178 -20.54 22.92 19.29
CA GLY A 178 -21.46 24.05 19.54
C GLY A 178 -20.87 25.45 19.30
N LEU A 179 -19.77 25.51 18.54
CA LEU A 179 -19.20 26.79 18.08
C LEU A 179 -19.95 27.31 16.86
N SER A 180 -19.92 28.66 16.66
CA SER A 180 -20.55 29.27 15.49
C SER A 180 -19.94 28.72 14.21
N THR A 181 -20.83 28.37 13.27
CA THR A 181 -20.48 27.97 11.89
C THR A 181 -20.73 29.09 10.88
N GLU A 182 -21.05 30.30 11.34
CA GLU A 182 -21.21 31.47 10.48
C GLU A 182 -19.88 31.77 9.77
N GLY A 183 -19.91 31.91 8.45
CA GLY A 183 -18.74 32.10 7.61
C GLY A 183 -17.95 30.83 7.29
N TYR A 184 -18.47 29.65 7.68
CA TYR A 184 -17.90 28.36 7.34
C TYR A 184 -18.74 27.64 6.28
N THR A 185 -18.09 27.12 5.26
CA THR A 185 -18.72 26.31 4.22
C THR A 185 -19.08 24.94 4.78
N ARG A 186 -20.29 24.50 4.51
CA ARG A 186 -20.76 23.17 4.94
C ARG A 186 -19.96 22.06 4.24
N SER A 187 -19.46 21.09 5.00
CA SER A 187 -18.73 19.94 4.46
C SER A 187 -19.61 19.09 3.52
N ASP A 188 -18.99 18.36 2.61
CA ASP A 188 -19.63 17.48 1.63
C ASP A 188 -19.03 16.06 1.63
N GLY A 189 -19.39 15.23 0.66
CA GLY A 189 -18.90 13.87 0.50
C GLY A 189 -19.10 13.01 1.75
N TRP A 190 -18.09 12.25 2.11
CA TRP A 190 -18.09 11.43 3.33
C TRP A 190 -18.01 12.27 4.61
N ASP A 191 -17.61 13.52 4.51
CA ASP A 191 -17.62 14.47 5.63
C ASP A 191 -18.91 15.31 5.67
N SER A 192 -19.93 15.01 4.85
CA SER A 192 -21.22 15.70 4.96
C SER A 192 -21.73 15.65 6.41
N PRO A 193 -22.30 16.75 6.94
CA PRO A 193 -22.83 16.78 8.30
C PRO A 193 -23.87 15.69 8.61
N THR A 194 -24.44 15.10 7.58
CA THR A 194 -25.40 14.00 7.69
C THR A 194 -24.79 12.60 7.65
N THR A 195 -23.47 12.46 7.46
CA THR A 195 -22.77 11.17 7.49
C THR A 195 -22.17 10.88 8.86
N LYS A 196 -21.89 9.60 9.11
CA LYS A 196 -21.25 9.12 10.34
C LYS A 196 -19.73 8.88 10.18
N LEU A 197 -19.16 9.25 9.02
CA LEU A 197 -17.71 9.28 8.76
C LEU A 197 -17.12 10.69 8.78
N LYS A 198 -17.90 11.71 9.11
CA LYS A 198 -17.43 13.09 9.12
C LYS A 198 -16.20 13.27 10.00
N GLY A 199 -15.21 14.01 9.47
CA GLY A 199 -13.87 14.16 10.05
C GLY A 199 -12.85 13.17 9.47
N HIS A 200 -13.26 12.17 8.72
CA HIS A 200 -12.39 11.28 7.97
C HIS A 200 -11.53 12.05 6.95
N GLY A 201 -12.16 12.81 6.05
CA GLY A 201 -11.46 13.58 5.02
C GLY A 201 -10.60 14.70 5.62
N SER A 202 -11.05 15.33 6.72
CA SER A 202 -10.23 16.32 7.43
C SER A 202 -8.96 15.72 8.02
N GLY A 203 -8.99 14.46 8.48
CA GLY A 203 -7.79 13.73 8.92
C GLY A 203 -6.79 13.53 7.78
N HIS A 204 -7.24 13.04 6.64
CA HIS A 204 -6.43 12.91 5.43
C HIS A 204 -5.89 14.26 4.93
N TYR A 205 -6.72 15.31 4.97
CA TYR A 205 -6.29 16.65 4.60
C TYR A 205 -5.11 17.13 5.45
N MET A 206 -5.15 16.91 6.76
CA MET A 206 -4.03 17.25 7.65
C MET A 206 -2.76 16.45 7.33
N SER A 207 -2.86 15.15 7.10
CA SER A 207 -1.74 14.31 6.65
C SER A 207 -1.17 14.83 5.34
N ALA A 208 -2.01 15.06 4.33
CA ALA A 208 -1.60 15.52 3.01
C ALA A 208 -0.89 16.89 3.07
N LEU A 209 -1.43 17.84 3.83
CA LEU A 209 -0.78 19.14 4.05
C LEU A 209 0.62 19.01 4.67
N ALA A 210 0.76 18.16 5.69
CA ALA A 210 2.03 17.95 6.37
C ALA A 210 3.08 17.26 5.48
N LEU A 211 2.65 16.27 4.69
CA LEU A 211 3.50 15.56 3.73
C LEU A 211 3.88 16.47 2.55
N ALA A 212 2.94 17.27 2.03
CA ALA A 212 3.20 18.27 1.00
C ALA A 212 4.20 19.32 1.48
N PHE A 213 4.04 19.81 2.73
CA PHE A 213 4.97 20.74 3.36
C PHE A 213 6.39 20.18 3.43
N ALA A 214 6.52 18.90 3.81
CA ALA A 214 7.83 18.23 3.85
C ALA A 214 8.38 17.94 2.44
N GLY A 215 7.51 17.65 1.47
CA GLY A 215 7.89 17.23 0.12
C GLY A 215 8.23 18.36 -0.86
N THR A 216 7.98 19.64 -0.51
CA THR A 216 8.29 20.82 -1.34
C THR A 216 9.32 21.73 -0.69
N ASP A 217 10.11 22.45 -1.52
CA ASP A 217 11.01 23.50 -1.06
C ASP A 217 10.58 24.90 -1.50
N ASP A 218 9.52 25.00 -2.27
CA ASP A 218 8.99 26.30 -2.67
C ASP A 218 8.52 27.06 -1.42
N PRO A 219 9.15 28.20 -1.09
CA PRO A 219 8.83 28.91 0.14
C PRO A 219 7.41 29.49 0.15
N VAL A 220 6.86 29.81 -1.01
CA VAL A 220 5.48 30.34 -1.13
C VAL A 220 4.47 29.23 -0.84
N LEU A 221 4.69 28.05 -1.42
CA LEU A 221 3.85 26.89 -1.16
C LEU A 221 3.97 26.45 0.31
N LYS A 222 5.18 26.41 0.87
CA LYS A 222 5.40 26.08 2.30
C LYS A 222 4.66 27.04 3.22
N ASP A 223 4.71 28.33 2.98
CA ASP A 223 4.01 29.32 3.80
C ASP A 223 2.48 29.16 3.71
N ALA A 224 1.95 28.89 2.52
CA ALA A 224 0.53 28.64 2.32
C ALA A 224 0.07 27.35 3.03
N LEU A 225 0.80 26.26 2.85
CA LEU A 225 0.53 24.99 3.52
C LEU A 225 0.61 25.14 5.05
N LYS A 226 1.64 25.78 5.57
CA LYS A 226 1.83 26.06 7.00
C LYS A 226 0.68 26.89 7.59
N SER A 227 0.17 27.85 6.82
CA SER A 227 -0.98 28.68 7.23
C SER A 227 -2.23 27.82 7.44
N ASN A 228 -2.53 26.91 6.51
CA ASN A 228 -3.65 25.99 6.63
C ASN A 228 -3.45 24.99 7.78
N ILE A 229 -2.25 24.43 7.92
CA ILE A 229 -1.91 23.52 9.02
C ILE A 229 -2.11 24.23 10.38
N ARG A 230 -1.60 25.45 10.54
CA ARG A 230 -1.76 26.24 11.77
C ARG A 230 -3.23 26.44 12.10
N ARG A 231 -4.04 26.81 11.11
CA ARG A 231 -5.46 27.03 11.31
C ARG A 231 -6.19 25.76 11.73
N MET A 232 -5.91 24.62 11.08
CA MET A 232 -6.46 23.31 11.50
C MET A 232 -6.12 23.02 12.96
N VAL A 233 -4.85 23.09 13.32
CA VAL A 233 -4.37 22.76 14.68
C VAL A 233 -4.96 23.70 15.73
N ASP A 234 -5.02 25.01 15.46
CA ASP A 234 -5.53 26.00 16.42
C ASP A 234 -7.02 25.81 16.68
N GLU A 235 -7.84 25.62 15.63
CA GLU A 235 -9.28 25.43 15.78
C GLU A 235 -9.63 24.04 16.37
N LEU A 236 -8.89 23.01 16.04
CA LEU A 236 -9.07 21.68 16.68
C LEU A 236 -8.74 21.76 18.18
N ARG A 237 -7.67 22.48 18.56
CA ARG A 237 -7.34 22.66 19.98
C ARG A 237 -8.43 23.45 20.70
N GLN A 238 -8.96 24.50 20.09
CA GLN A 238 -10.10 25.25 20.63
C GLN A 238 -11.31 24.33 20.89
N CYS A 239 -11.64 23.47 19.95
CA CYS A 239 -12.72 22.48 20.13
C CYS A 239 -12.41 21.51 21.29
N GLN A 240 -11.20 20.96 21.32
CA GLN A 240 -10.80 20.00 22.35
C GLN A 240 -10.86 20.57 23.76
N GLU A 241 -10.43 21.81 23.96
CA GLU A 241 -10.43 22.47 25.27
C GLU A 241 -11.84 22.66 25.85
N LEU A 242 -12.89 22.69 25.03
CA LEU A 242 -14.27 22.72 25.51
C LEU A 242 -14.70 21.41 26.20
N THR A 243 -13.93 20.33 26.06
CA THR A 243 -14.17 19.08 26.78
C THR A 243 -13.49 19.02 28.17
N PHE A 244 -12.75 20.05 28.56
CA PHE A 244 -12.01 20.12 29.81
C PHE A 244 -12.93 20.60 30.95
N VAL A 245 -13.86 19.71 31.34
CA VAL A 245 -14.85 19.98 32.39
C VAL A 245 -14.38 19.47 33.72
N TRP A 246 -14.05 20.38 34.62
CA TRP A 246 -13.69 20.02 35.99
C TRP A 246 -14.94 19.59 36.77
N ASP A 247 -14.89 18.42 37.38
CA ASP A 247 -15.93 17.89 38.24
C ASP A 247 -15.45 17.92 39.69
N SER A 248 -16.00 18.81 40.49
CA SER A 248 -15.62 18.98 41.89
C SER A 248 -15.99 17.78 42.78
N SER A 249 -16.99 17.00 42.40
CA SER A 249 -17.37 15.78 43.09
C SER A 249 -16.37 14.65 42.89
N LEU A 250 -15.72 14.62 41.73
CA LEU A 250 -14.68 13.66 41.40
C LEU A 250 -13.28 14.14 41.76
N GLY A 251 -13.09 15.45 42.00
CA GLY A 251 -11.78 16.06 42.22
C GLY A 251 -10.84 16.00 40.99
N ARG A 252 -11.39 15.86 39.77
CA ARG A 252 -10.66 15.76 38.50
C ARG A 252 -11.53 16.23 37.33
N TYR A 253 -10.91 16.35 36.15
CA TYR A 253 -11.68 16.50 34.93
C TYR A 253 -12.52 15.24 34.67
N ARG A 254 -13.70 15.42 34.04
CA ARG A 254 -14.49 14.32 33.53
C ARG A 254 -13.72 13.61 32.42
N GLU A 255 -13.61 12.31 32.54
CA GLU A 255 -12.89 11.45 31.61
C GLU A 255 -13.86 10.66 30.72
N ALA A 256 -13.32 9.95 29.70
CA ALA A 256 -14.09 9.09 28.80
C ALA A 256 -14.95 8.01 29.53
N ARG A 257 -14.44 7.51 30.68
CA ARG A 257 -15.17 6.52 31.51
C ARG A 257 -16.43 7.07 32.17
N ASP A 258 -16.53 8.39 32.31
CA ASP A 258 -17.65 9.07 32.95
C ASP A 258 -18.76 9.44 31.93
N LEU A 259 -18.55 9.07 30.64
CA LEU A 259 -19.53 9.30 29.59
C LEU A 259 -20.77 8.45 29.77
N ALA A 260 -21.83 9.06 29.36
CA ALA A 260 -23.22 8.66 29.25
C ALA A 260 -23.61 7.33 29.88
N PRO A 261 -24.53 7.36 30.82
CA PRO A 261 -25.28 6.19 31.25
C PRO A 261 -25.94 5.51 30.03
N GLU A 262 -26.21 4.21 30.14
CA GLU A 262 -26.91 3.43 29.11
C GLU A 262 -28.23 4.06 28.66
N GLU A 263 -28.92 4.75 29.54
CA GLU A 263 -30.19 5.47 29.27
C GLU A 263 -30.03 6.62 28.25
N GLU A 264 -28.87 7.30 28.24
CA GLU A 264 -28.60 8.35 27.24
C GLU A 264 -28.21 7.75 25.88
N LEU A 265 -27.49 6.62 25.88
CA LEU A 265 -27.17 5.89 24.65
C LEU A 265 -28.42 5.29 24.00
N ALA A 266 -29.37 4.83 24.79
CA ALA A 266 -30.64 4.29 24.29
C ALA A 266 -31.46 5.36 23.54
N LYS A 267 -31.35 6.62 23.91
CA LYS A 267 -32.03 7.74 23.22
C LYS A 267 -31.42 8.06 21.86
N MET A 268 -30.20 7.58 21.56
CA MET A 268 -29.53 7.76 20.28
C MET A 268 -29.86 6.66 19.27
N GLU A 269 -30.44 5.55 19.71
CA GLU A 269 -30.83 4.47 18.82
C GLU A 269 -32.01 4.90 17.97
N GLY A 270 -31.87 4.85 16.67
CA GLY A 270 -32.97 4.88 15.73
C GLY A 270 -33.25 6.18 15.00
N THR A 271 -32.70 7.34 15.39
CA THR A 271 -32.94 8.60 14.68
C THR A 271 -31.72 9.52 14.55
N TRP A 272 -31.68 10.27 13.46
CA TRP A 272 -30.70 11.35 13.27
C TRP A 272 -30.89 12.51 14.25
N GLU A 273 -32.13 12.79 14.61
CA GLU A 273 -32.48 13.84 15.58
C GLU A 273 -31.92 13.52 16.96
N ALA A 274 -31.99 12.26 17.40
CA ALA A 274 -31.36 11.82 18.64
C ALA A 274 -29.83 11.99 18.60
N PHE A 275 -29.19 11.74 17.46
CA PHE A 275 -27.77 11.96 17.26
C PHE A 275 -27.39 13.45 17.30
N ASP A 276 -28.23 14.33 16.77
CA ASP A 276 -28.04 15.77 16.78
C ASP A 276 -28.19 16.42 18.16
N ILE A 277 -28.98 15.85 19.07
CA ILE A 277 -29.17 16.39 20.43
C ILE A 277 -27.84 16.46 21.19
N TYR A 278 -26.97 15.46 21.02
CA TYR A 278 -25.71 15.35 21.77
C TYR A 278 -24.54 16.09 21.11
N LYS A 279 -24.57 16.35 19.82
CA LYS A 279 -23.43 16.91 19.08
C LYS A 279 -23.06 18.34 19.50
N LYS A 280 -23.89 19.03 20.26
CA LYS A 280 -23.57 20.38 20.75
C LYS A 280 -23.25 20.44 22.24
N ASP A 281 -23.33 19.33 22.94
CA ASP A 281 -23.02 19.22 24.36
C ASP A 281 -21.65 18.58 24.59
N CYS A 282 -20.61 19.31 24.19
CA CYS A 282 -19.22 18.85 24.33
C CYS A 282 -18.78 18.67 25.79
N THR A 283 -19.53 19.20 26.77
CA THR A 283 -19.27 18.98 28.19
C THR A 283 -19.42 17.51 28.61
N LYS A 284 -20.08 16.72 27.77
CA LYS A 284 -20.30 15.27 27.96
C LYS A 284 -19.31 14.41 27.18
N TYR A 285 -18.31 14.99 26.48
CA TYR A 285 -17.41 14.17 25.65
C TYR A 285 -16.24 13.55 26.42
N GLY A 286 -15.89 14.10 27.56
CA GLY A 286 -14.76 13.68 28.38
C GLY A 286 -13.44 14.33 27.93
N TYR A 287 -12.55 14.53 28.90
CA TYR A 287 -11.27 15.22 28.73
C TYR A 287 -10.46 14.68 27.55
N GLY A 288 -10.05 15.57 26.68
CA GLY A 288 -9.14 15.27 25.56
C GLY A 288 -9.82 14.77 24.29
N TYR A 289 -11.13 14.59 24.25
CA TYR A 289 -11.83 14.16 23.05
C TYR A 289 -11.75 15.21 21.94
N ILE A 290 -11.38 14.76 20.74
CA ILE A 290 -11.46 15.54 19.52
C ILE A 290 -11.89 14.64 18.34
N ASN A 291 -13.05 14.92 17.78
CA ASN A 291 -13.57 14.27 16.59
C ASN A 291 -14.70 15.13 16.01
N ALA A 292 -14.92 15.07 14.71
CA ALA A 292 -16.08 15.68 14.06
C ALA A 292 -17.40 14.97 14.40
N ILE A 293 -17.34 13.82 15.07
CA ILE A 293 -18.48 13.00 15.53
C ILE A 293 -18.56 13.10 17.05
N PRO A 294 -19.78 13.15 17.67
CA PRO A 294 -19.95 13.14 19.11
C PRO A 294 -19.33 11.92 19.80
N ALA A 295 -18.83 12.08 21.02
CA ALA A 295 -18.19 11.01 21.79
C ALA A 295 -19.11 9.82 22.13
N GLN A 296 -20.42 10.00 22.05
CA GLN A 296 -21.40 8.93 22.21
C GLN A 296 -21.36 7.93 21.04
N HIS A 297 -20.89 8.33 19.85
CA HIS A 297 -20.83 7.45 18.68
C HIS A 297 -19.86 6.27 18.87
N PRO A 298 -18.59 6.44 19.30
CA PRO A 298 -17.75 5.32 19.71
C PRO A 298 -18.40 4.42 20.78
N ALA A 299 -19.14 4.99 21.73
CA ALA A 299 -19.80 4.24 22.79
C ALA A 299 -20.92 3.29 22.28
N LEU A 300 -21.52 3.56 21.12
CA LEU A 300 -22.50 2.65 20.51
C LEU A 300 -21.89 1.32 20.06
N ILE A 301 -20.59 1.29 19.72
CA ILE A 301 -19.88 0.04 19.39
C ILE A 301 -19.88 -0.91 20.59
N GLU A 302 -19.78 -0.39 21.80
CA GLU A 302 -19.77 -1.19 23.03
C GLU A 302 -21.09 -1.97 23.21
N LYS A 303 -22.17 -1.48 22.63
CA LYS A 303 -23.50 -2.14 22.60
C LYS A 303 -23.72 -3.06 21.41
N TYR A 304 -22.69 -3.24 20.56
CA TYR A 304 -22.76 -4.01 19.30
C TYR A 304 -23.79 -3.46 18.31
N THR A 305 -23.96 -2.13 18.29
CA THR A 305 -24.82 -1.49 17.30
C THR A 305 -24.27 -1.73 15.88
N PRO A 306 -25.06 -2.30 14.97
CA PRO A 306 -24.57 -2.70 13.65
C PRO A 306 -24.31 -1.51 12.72
N TYR A 307 -23.57 -1.76 11.66
CA TYR A 307 -23.42 -0.80 10.57
C TYR A 307 -24.78 -0.44 9.95
N ASN A 308 -25.04 0.85 9.87
CA ASN A 308 -26.13 1.41 9.10
C ASN A 308 -25.90 2.90 8.89
N ASN A 309 -26.00 3.37 7.65
CA ASN A 309 -25.82 4.77 7.29
C ASN A 309 -26.85 5.72 7.96
N GLN A 310 -28.06 5.24 8.21
CA GLN A 310 -29.16 6.06 8.72
C GLN A 310 -29.34 5.96 10.24
N THR A 311 -29.41 4.75 10.78
CA THR A 311 -29.82 4.50 12.17
C THR A 311 -28.76 3.83 13.03
N GLY A 312 -27.74 3.22 12.43
CA GLY A 312 -26.69 2.47 13.12
C GLY A 312 -25.39 3.24 13.30
N VAL A 313 -24.29 2.51 13.27
CA VAL A 313 -22.91 3.00 13.44
C VAL A 313 -22.14 2.86 12.14
N TRP A 314 -21.20 3.77 11.89
CA TRP A 314 -20.22 3.62 10.81
C TRP A 314 -18.83 4.01 11.32
N ALA A 315 -17.99 3.03 11.55
CA ALA A 315 -16.54 3.07 11.77
C ALA A 315 -16.01 4.26 12.60
N PRO A 316 -16.44 4.49 13.86
CA PRO A 316 -16.00 5.65 14.62
C PRO A 316 -14.49 5.62 14.95
N TYR A 317 -13.90 4.46 15.20
CA TYR A 317 -12.47 4.34 15.47
C TYR A 317 -11.62 4.52 14.22
N TYR A 318 -12.11 4.12 13.04
CA TYR A 318 -11.49 4.45 11.77
C TYR A 318 -11.39 5.97 11.57
N THR A 319 -12.45 6.72 11.87
CA THR A 319 -12.44 8.19 11.78
C THR A 319 -11.47 8.82 12.77
N ILE A 320 -11.45 8.35 14.03
CA ILE A 320 -10.48 8.79 15.05
C ILE A 320 -9.04 8.52 14.58
N HIS A 321 -8.78 7.34 14.00
CA HIS A 321 -7.47 7.00 13.43
C HIS A 321 -7.01 8.05 12.41
N LYS A 322 -7.86 8.46 11.47
CA LYS A 322 -7.49 9.43 10.43
C LYS A 322 -7.08 10.77 11.01
N GLN A 323 -7.79 11.23 12.04
CA GLN A 323 -7.45 12.49 12.70
C GLN A 323 -6.15 12.39 13.49
N LEU A 324 -5.93 11.28 14.21
CA LEU A 324 -4.66 11.05 14.92
C LEU A 324 -3.49 10.95 13.94
N ALA A 325 -3.67 10.26 12.80
CA ALA A 325 -2.64 10.18 11.77
C ALA A 325 -2.26 11.57 11.23
N GLY A 326 -3.25 12.41 10.90
CA GLY A 326 -3.00 13.77 10.44
C GLY A 326 -2.25 14.64 11.46
N LEU A 327 -2.63 14.57 12.73
CA LEU A 327 -1.95 15.30 13.81
C LEU A 327 -0.51 14.78 14.05
N ILE A 328 -0.28 13.48 13.95
CA ILE A 328 1.05 12.87 14.05
C ILE A 328 1.93 13.30 12.88
N ASP A 329 1.39 13.31 11.66
CA ASP A 329 2.13 13.75 10.48
C ASP A 329 2.50 15.22 10.57
N ILE A 330 1.62 16.08 11.08
CA ILE A 330 1.95 17.49 11.38
C ILE A 330 3.07 17.56 12.42
N ALA A 331 2.97 16.82 13.51
CA ALA A 331 3.98 16.85 14.58
C ALA A 331 5.37 16.39 14.13
N ARG A 332 5.45 15.52 13.10
CA ARG A 332 6.70 14.97 12.57
C ARG A 332 7.32 15.78 11.43
N ASN A 333 6.48 16.40 10.59
CA ASN A 333 6.91 16.92 9.31
C ASN A 333 6.94 18.45 9.24
N VAL A 334 6.33 19.16 10.19
CA VAL A 334 6.26 20.63 10.17
C VAL A 334 7.40 21.21 11.00
N ASP A 335 8.15 22.12 10.41
CA ASP A 335 9.35 22.76 11.00
C ASP A 335 9.05 23.83 12.06
N ASP A 336 7.77 24.18 12.26
CA ASP A 336 7.32 25.11 13.32
C ASP A 336 7.08 24.35 14.63
N ALA A 337 7.99 24.52 15.59
CA ALA A 337 7.96 23.82 16.87
C ALA A 337 6.67 24.05 17.68
N GLN A 338 6.01 25.21 17.55
CA GLN A 338 4.77 25.49 18.26
C GLN A 338 3.59 24.74 17.66
N ILE A 339 3.50 24.69 16.33
CA ILE A 339 2.48 23.92 15.60
C ILE A 339 2.68 22.43 15.88
N ALA A 340 3.90 21.91 15.74
CA ALA A 340 4.24 20.52 15.96
C ALA A 340 3.92 20.05 17.40
N ALA A 341 4.32 20.84 18.40
CA ALA A 341 4.03 20.55 19.80
C ALA A 341 2.52 20.58 20.11
N LYS A 342 1.77 21.51 19.54
CA LYS A 342 0.32 21.62 19.73
C LYS A 342 -0.41 20.43 19.06
N ALA A 343 -0.02 20.04 17.86
CA ALA A 343 -0.57 18.87 17.18
C ALA A 343 -0.32 17.58 17.98
N LEU A 344 0.91 17.39 18.49
CA LEU A 344 1.24 16.26 19.35
C LEU A 344 0.42 16.25 20.66
N LEU A 345 0.21 17.42 21.26
CA LEU A 345 -0.61 17.56 22.47
C LEU A 345 -2.07 17.14 22.22
N ILE A 346 -2.66 17.61 21.11
CA ILE A 346 -4.03 17.23 20.72
C ILE A 346 -4.12 15.73 20.52
N ALA A 347 -3.20 15.15 19.75
CA ALA A 347 -3.18 13.71 19.47
C ALA A 347 -2.99 12.88 20.75
N LYS A 348 -2.10 13.31 21.63
CA LYS A 348 -1.84 12.65 22.93
C LYS A 348 -3.09 12.64 23.81
N ASP A 349 -3.73 13.79 24.00
CA ASP A 349 -4.92 13.91 24.83
C ASP A 349 -6.05 13.02 24.27
N MET A 350 -6.23 12.96 22.94
CA MET A 350 -7.21 12.05 22.32
C MET A 350 -6.82 10.57 22.46
N GLY A 351 -5.54 10.23 22.31
CA GLY A 351 -5.06 8.85 22.55
C GLY A 351 -5.29 8.39 23.99
N LEU A 352 -5.09 9.26 24.97
CA LEU A 352 -5.38 8.96 26.37
C LEU A 352 -6.90 8.86 26.65
N TRP A 353 -7.73 9.63 25.92
CA TRP A 353 -9.18 9.44 25.94
C TRP A 353 -9.57 8.04 25.49
N VAL A 354 -8.98 7.55 24.36
CA VAL A 354 -9.22 6.20 23.84
C VAL A 354 -8.79 5.14 24.88
N TRP A 355 -7.59 5.29 25.46
CA TRP A 355 -7.14 4.40 26.53
C TRP A 355 -8.12 4.33 27.68
N ASN A 356 -8.53 5.51 28.22
CA ASN A 356 -9.43 5.60 29.37
C ASN A 356 -10.77 4.93 29.08
N ARG A 357 -11.36 5.18 27.87
CA ARG A 357 -12.63 4.58 27.47
C ARG A 357 -12.54 3.07 27.40
N LEU A 358 -11.58 2.55 26.65
CA LEU A 358 -11.46 1.10 26.42
C LEU A 358 -11.00 0.35 27.67
N TYR A 359 -10.17 0.96 28.49
CA TYR A 359 -9.68 0.32 29.73
C TYR A 359 -10.81 0.13 30.75
N TYR A 360 -11.64 1.15 30.97
CA TYR A 360 -12.66 1.10 32.03
C TYR A 360 -14.03 0.58 31.56
N ARG A 361 -14.33 0.63 30.28
CA ARG A 361 -15.68 0.31 29.75
C ARG A 361 -15.73 -0.97 28.95
N THR A 362 -14.60 -1.57 28.61
CA THR A 362 -14.54 -2.76 27.80
C THR A 362 -13.70 -3.87 28.43
N TYR A 363 -13.85 -5.08 27.88
CA TYR A 363 -13.11 -6.27 28.31
C TYR A 363 -12.87 -7.20 27.12
N VAL A 364 -12.14 -8.31 27.31
CA VAL A 364 -11.93 -9.35 26.29
C VAL A 364 -12.38 -10.69 26.84
N GLN A 365 -13.27 -11.33 26.10
CA GLN A 365 -13.63 -12.73 26.30
C GLN A 365 -13.64 -13.41 24.92
N ALA A 366 -12.68 -14.30 24.66
CA ALA A 366 -12.55 -15.03 23.40
C ALA A 366 -13.32 -16.37 23.42
N GLU A 367 -13.54 -16.94 24.59
CA GLU A 367 -14.20 -18.22 24.78
C GLU A 367 -15.73 -18.10 24.86
N GLY A 368 -16.42 -19.21 24.55
CA GLY A 368 -17.88 -19.28 24.53
C GLY A 368 -18.50 -19.02 23.16
N THR A 369 -19.80 -19.23 23.08
CA THR A 369 -20.57 -18.93 21.87
C THR A 369 -20.64 -17.42 21.58
N GLN A 370 -20.98 -17.05 20.37
CA GLN A 370 -21.18 -15.64 20.02
C GLN A 370 -22.30 -15.01 20.85
N GLU A 371 -23.35 -15.76 21.15
CA GLU A 371 -24.47 -15.32 21.98
C GLU A 371 -24.01 -15.01 23.42
N GLU A 372 -23.21 -15.91 24.01
CA GLU A 372 -22.65 -15.70 25.36
C GLU A 372 -21.73 -14.48 25.40
N ARG A 373 -20.87 -14.29 24.38
CA ARG A 373 -19.98 -13.13 24.31
C ARG A 373 -20.73 -11.79 24.12
N ARG A 374 -21.87 -11.81 23.43
CA ARG A 374 -22.75 -10.65 23.22
C ARG A 374 -23.72 -10.38 24.38
N ALA A 375 -23.92 -11.34 25.27
CA ALA A 375 -24.83 -11.19 26.40
C ALA A 375 -24.44 -10.02 27.33
N ARG A 376 -23.13 -9.71 27.43
CA ARG A 376 -22.61 -8.56 28.15
C ARG A 376 -21.93 -7.59 27.18
N PRO A 377 -22.46 -6.37 27.01
CA PRO A 377 -21.85 -5.34 26.16
C PRO A 377 -20.41 -5.00 26.59
N GLY A 378 -19.61 -4.53 25.63
CA GLY A 378 -18.23 -4.08 25.88
C GLY A 378 -17.16 -5.15 25.66
N ASN A 379 -17.48 -6.34 25.17
CA ASN A 379 -16.47 -7.31 24.75
C ASN A 379 -15.79 -6.87 23.45
N ARG A 380 -14.49 -6.50 23.50
CA ARG A 380 -13.73 -6.02 22.34
C ARG A 380 -13.67 -7.04 21.22
N TYR A 381 -13.63 -8.34 21.53
CA TYR A 381 -13.67 -9.40 20.52
C TYR A 381 -14.92 -9.30 19.62
N GLU A 382 -16.08 -9.04 20.20
CA GLU A 382 -17.32 -8.84 19.45
C GLU A 382 -17.38 -7.45 18.78
N MET A 383 -16.84 -6.42 19.43
CA MET A 383 -16.78 -5.06 18.87
C MET A 383 -16.00 -5.03 17.55
N TRP A 384 -14.82 -5.64 17.50
CA TRP A 384 -13.95 -5.63 16.31
C TRP A 384 -14.37 -6.64 15.24
N ASN A 385 -15.19 -7.64 15.57
CA ASN A 385 -15.78 -8.57 14.61
C ASN A 385 -17.00 -8.02 13.86
N MET A 386 -17.48 -6.84 14.22
CA MET A 386 -18.61 -6.21 13.54
C MET A 386 -18.16 -5.64 12.19
N TYR A 387 -18.79 -6.14 11.11
CA TYR A 387 -18.48 -5.68 9.76
C TYR A 387 -18.72 -4.17 9.60
N ILE A 388 -17.74 -3.44 9.10
CA ILE A 388 -17.69 -1.98 8.95
C ILE A 388 -17.88 -1.21 10.28
N ALA A 389 -18.93 -1.48 11.05
CA ALA A 389 -19.16 -0.80 12.32
C ALA A 389 -17.97 -0.94 13.28
N GLY A 390 -17.37 -2.13 13.33
CA GLY A 390 -16.20 -2.46 14.14
C GLY A 390 -14.85 -2.14 13.44
N GLU A 391 -14.84 -1.45 12.31
CA GLU A 391 -13.62 -1.07 11.63
C GLU A 391 -12.77 -0.15 12.48
N VAL A 392 -11.53 -0.57 12.75
CA VAL A 392 -10.59 0.15 13.61
C VAL A 392 -9.55 0.93 12.83
N GLY A 393 -9.45 0.72 11.51
CA GLY A 393 -8.40 1.33 10.68
C GLY A 393 -7.01 1.08 11.25
N GLY A 394 -6.18 2.10 11.27
CA GLY A 394 -4.82 2.08 11.84
C GLY A 394 -4.76 2.56 13.30
N MET A 395 -5.79 2.34 14.14
CA MET A 395 -5.75 2.76 15.54
C MET A 395 -4.55 2.20 16.29
N GLN A 396 -4.22 0.92 16.09
CA GLN A 396 -3.04 0.31 16.69
C GLN A 396 -1.75 0.98 16.22
N GLU A 397 -1.66 1.34 14.93
CA GLU A 397 -0.53 2.06 14.36
C GLU A 397 -0.32 3.43 15.03
N VAL A 398 -1.36 4.27 15.06
CA VAL A 398 -1.23 5.64 15.56
C VAL A 398 -0.96 5.68 17.07
N LEU A 399 -1.58 4.79 17.85
CA LEU A 399 -1.34 4.71 19.30
C LEU A 399 0.04 4.16 19.63
N SER A 400 0.52 3.12 18.93
CA SER A 400 1.90 2.64 19.05
C SER A 400 2.91 3.73 18.69
N THR A 401 2.63 4.50 17.65
CA THR A 401 3.45 5.64 17.24
C THR A 401 3.48 6.74 18.29
N LEU A 402 2.31 7.16 18.80
CA LEU A 402 2.21 8.17 19.84
C LEU A 402 2.95 7.75 21.11
N SER A 403 2.87 6.47 21.50
CA SER A 403 3.59 5.95 22.66
C SER A 403 5.10 6.19 22.58
N GLN A 404 5.66 6.24 21.38
CA GLN A 404 7.09 6.50 21.17
C GLN A 404 7.42 8.00 21.04
N MET A 405 6.42 8.86 20.84
CA MET A 405 6.60 10.31 20.69
C MET A 405 6.43 11.09 21.99
N VAL A 406 5.77 10.50 23.00
CA VAL A 406 5.57 11.13 24.30
C VAL A 406 6.70 10.80 25.26
N SER A 407 7.04 11.75 26.17
CA SER A 407 8.13 11.60 27.10
C SER A 407 7.71 11.12 28.49
N ASP A 408 6.46 11.38 28.91
CA ASP A 408 5.95 10.92 30.22
C ASP A 408 5.79 9.38 30.20
N PRO A 409 6.44 8.66 31.15
CA PRO A 409 6.42 7.19 31.15
C PRO A 409 5.02 6.61 31.34
N THR A 410 4.16 7.26 32.12
CA THR A 410 2.79 6.79 32.38
C THR A 410 1.90 6.97 31.13
N GLU A 411 2.02 8.12 30.45
CA GLU A 411 1.30 8.36 29.21
C GLU A 411 1.79 7.41 28.11
N LYS A 412 3.11 7.19 28.00
CA LYS A 412 3.71 6.22 27.08
C LYS A 412 3.15 4.81 27.29
N GLU A 413 3.12 4.33 28.53
CA GLU A 413 2.60 3.00 28.89
C GLU A 413 1.10 2.88 28.52
N ARG A 414 0.30 3.89 28.86
CA ARG A 414 -1.14 3.91 28.57
C ARG A 414 -1.42 3.88 27.06
N LEU A 415 -0.68 4.64 26.28
CA LEU A 415 -0.83 4.66 24.83
C LEU A 415 -0.42 3.31 24.19
N ALA A 416 0.67 2.72 24.65
CA ALA A 416 1.10 1.39 24.21
C ALA A 416 0.07 0.30 24.58
N GLN A 417 -0.50 0.39 25.78
CA GLN A 417 -1.60 -0.50 26.22
C GLN A 417 -2.86 -0.29 25.35
N ALA A 418 -3.20 0.96 25.07
CA ALA A 418 -4.36 1.28 24.23
C ALA A 418 -4.23 0.70 22.82
N ALA A 419 -3.02 0.69 22.26
CA ALA A 419 -2.77 0.07 20.95
C ALA A 419 -3.13 -1.43 20.97
N GLY A 420 -2.74 -2.18 22.01
CA GLY A 420 -3.09 -3.59 22.20
C GLY A 420 -4.61 -3.84 22.37
N PHE A 421 -5.40 -2.81 22.74
CA PHE A 421 -6.86 -2.97 22.85
C PHE A 421 -7.54 -3.17 21.49
N PHE A 422 -6.84 -2.91 20.39
CA PHE A 422 -7.33 -3.10 19.02
C PHE A 422 -6.91 -4.43 18.38
N ASP A 423 -6.35 -5.35 19.16
CA ASP A 423 -6.05 -6.69 18.68
C ASP A 423 -7.34 -7.40 18.25
N ALA A 424 -7.26 -8.04 17.08
CA ALA A 424 -8.33 -8.85 16.51
C ALA A 424 -7.92 -10.32 16.42
N PRO A 425 -8.04 -11.11 17.51
CA PRO A 425 -7.50 -12.48 17.57
C PRO A 425 -8.01 -13.39 16.47
N ALA A 426 -9.26 -13.23 16.04
CA ALA A 426 -9.84 -14.05 14.96
C ALA A 426 -9.11 -13.88 13.62
N PHE A 427 -8.43 -12.75 13.41
CA PHE A 427 -7.64 -12.47 12.21
C PHE A 427 -6.13 -12.66 12.48
N TYR A 428 -5.66 -12.24 13.64
CA TYR A 428 -4.24 -12.23 13.96
C TYR A 428 -3.69 -13.63 14.26
N GLU A 429 -4.44 -14.46 14.98
CA GLU A 429 -3.97 -15.77 15.43
C GLU A 429 -3.61 -16.73 14.27
N PRO A 430 -4.46 -16.91 13.24
CA PRO A 430 -4.06 -17.71 12.08
C PRO A 430 -2.83 -17.14 11.38
N LEU A 431 -2.79 -15.81 11.14
CA LEU A 431 -1.66 -15.17 10.48
C LEU A 431 -0.35 -15.29 11.25
N SER A 432 -0.39 -15.19 12.59
CA SER A 432 0.80 -15.38 13.43
C SER A 432 1.44 -16.74 13.27
N ARG A 433 0.64 -17.72 12.84
CA ARG A 433 1.03 -19.12 12.61
C ARG A 433 1.28 -19.43 11.12
N GLY A 434 1.23 -18.44 10.22
CA GLY A 434 1.42 -18.63 8.78
C GLY A 434 0.22 -19.24 8.06
N ILE A 435 -0.95 -19.28 8.69
CA ILE A 435 -2.19 -19.80 8.12
C ILE A 435 -2.93 -18.66 7.41
N ASP A 436 -3.37 -18.92 6.18
CA ASP A 436 -4.05 -17.95 5.34
C ASP A 436 -5.52 -17.78 5.74
N ASP A 437 -5.81 -16.74 6.50
CA ASP A 437 -7.16 -16.30 6.86
C ASP A 437 -7.53 -14.96 6.20
N ILE A 438 -6.90 -14.62 5.07
CA ILE A 438 -7.07 -13.37 4.33
C ILE A 438 -8.32 -13.41 3.45
N ARG A 439 -8.60 -14.57 2.86
CA ARG A 439 -9.71 -14.76 1.92
C ARG A 439 -11.05 -14.24 2.46
N THR A 440 -11.84 -13.61 1.60
CA THR A 440 -13.18 -13.08 1.89
C THR A 440 -13.21 -11.91 2.90
N ARG A 441 -12.07 -11.40 3.33
CA ARG A 441 -12.01 -10.20 4.16
C ARG A 441 -12.04 -8.94 3.31
N HIS A 442 -12.60 -7.88 3.85
CA HIS A 442 -12.53 -6.55 3.25
C HIS A 442 -11.07 -6.08 3.29
N ALA A 443 -10.47 -5.82 2.13
CA ALA A 443 -9.02 -5.61 2.02
C ALA A 443 -8.56 -4.36 2.79
N ASN A 444 -9.16 -3.21 2.50
CA ASN A 444 -8.75 -1.96 3.13
C ASN A 444 -9.09 -1.87 4.63
N GLN A 445 -10.10 -2.61 5.09
CA GLN A 445 -10.41 -2.70 6.51
C GLN A 445 -9.31 -3.45 7.30
N HIS A 446 -8.65 -4.45 6.67
CA HIS A 446 -7.72 -5.36 7.36
C HIS A 446 -6.24 -5.01 7.15
N ILE A 447 -5.83 -4.45 5.99
CA ILE A 447 -4.42 -4.09 5.76
C ILE A 447 -3.89 -3.08 6.80
N PRO A 448 -4.63 -2.01 7.19
CA PRO A 448 -4.15 -1.08 8.22
C PRO A 448 -3.92 -1.72 9.59
N MET A 449 -4.67 -2.77 9.93
CA MET A 449 -4.47 -3.54 11.18
C MET A 449 -3.11 -4.23 11.18
N ILE A 450 -2.65 -4.71 10.02
CA ILE A 450 -1.34 -5.35 9.87
C ILE A 450 -0.19 -4.33 10.02
N ILE A 451 -0.35 -3.12 9.50
CA ILE A 451 0.60 -2.03 9.76
C ILE A 451 0.66 -1.77 11.27
N GLY A 452 -0.50 -1.73 11.92
CA GLY A 452 -0.61 -1.58 13.36
C GLY A 452 0.13 -2.66 14.13
N SER A 453 0.01 -3.93 13.72
CA SER A 453 0.75 -5.03 14.36
C SER A 453 2.27 -4.83 14.26
N LEU A 454 2.79 -4.42 13.09
CA LEU A 454 4.23 -4.17 12.93
C LEU A 454 4.72 -3.00 13.81
N LYS A 455 3.92 -1.92 13.95
CA LYS A 455 4.24 -0.81 14.87
C LYS A 455 4.21 -1.26 16.33
N GLN A 456 3.30 -2.15 16.69
CA GLN A 456 3.21 -2.73 18.01
C GLN A 456 4.44 -3.60 18.33
N PHE A 457 4.96 -4.36 17.34
CA PHE A 457 6.24 -5.05 17.47
C PHE A 457 7.38 -4.08 17.82
N GLY A 458 7.51 -2.99 17.09
CA GLY A 458 8.51 -1.96 17.39
C GLY A 458 8.34 -1.29 18.76
N ALA A 459 7.12 -1.25 19.27
CA ALA A 459 6.84 -0.64 20.59
C ALA A 459 7.08 -1.58 21.78
N ASN A 460 6.83 -2.89 21.64
CA ASN A 460 6.85 -3.84 22.76
C ASN A 460 7.74 -5.07 22.56
N GLY A 461 8.28 -5.30 21.36
CA GLY A 461 9.20 -6.41 21.07
C GLY A 461 8.55 -7.79 21.00
N ASN A 462 7.21 -7.90 21.03
CA ASN A 462 6.55 -9.19 20.99
C ASN A 462 6.59 -9.81 19.57
N PRO A 463 7.28 -10.96 19.36
CA PRO A 463 7.41 -11.63 18.07
C PRO A 463 6.08 -11.97 17.39
N TYR A 464 5.02 -12.14 18.15
CA TYR A 464 3.67 -12.37 17.67
C TYR A 464 3.26 -11.37 16.58
N TYR A 465 3.46 -10.07 16.85
CA TYR A 465 3.09 -8.99 15.96
C TYR A 465 3.94 -8.91 14.69
N TYR A 466 5.25 -9.19 14.79
CA TYR A 466 6.10 -9.28 13.61
C TYR A 466 5.69 -10.43 12.68
N ASN A 467 5.41 -11.60 13.27
CA ASN A 467 5.00 -12.77 12.50
C ASN A 467 3.68 -12.54 11.76
N ILE A 468 2.72 -11.83 12.35
CA ILE A 468 1.48 -11.42 11.68
C ILE A 468 1.80 -10.59 10.44
N ALA A 469 2.61 -9.53 10.58
CA ALA A 469 2.91 -8.60 9.49
C ALA A 469 3.71 -9.26 8.37
N TYR A 470 4.74 -10.04 8.73
CA TYR A 470 5.57 -10.76 7.77
C TYR A 470 4.76 -11.81 7.00
N ASN A 471 4.02 -12.67 7.70
CA ASN A 471 3.22 -13.73 7.06
C ASN A 471 2.13 -13.16 6.17
N PHE A 472 1.44 -12.09 6.62
CA PHE A 472 0.45 -11.41 5.80
C PHE A 472 1.06 -10.88 4.49
N TRP A 473 2.22 -10.21 4.56
CA TRP A 473 2.87 -9.66 3.37
C TRP A 473 3.28 -10.76 2.39
N GLU A 474 3.90 -11.84 2.87
CA GLU A 474 4.30 -13.00 2.04
C GLU A 474 3.08 -13.67 1.37
N LEU A 475 2.00 -13.87 2.13
CA LEU A 475 0.76 -14.46 1.60
C LEU A 475 0.12 -13.57 0.54
N VAL A 476 0.09 -12.25 0.76
CA VAL A 476 -0.48 -11.29 -0.21
C VAL A 476 0.34 -11.30 -1.50
N GLN A 477 1.67 -11.25 -1.42
CA GLN A 477 2.52 -11.27 -2.61
C GLN A 477 2.36 -12.55 -3.43
N GLY A 478 2.27 -13.69 -2.78
CA GLY A 478 2.19 -14.99 -3.45
C GLY A 478 0.81 -15.37 -3.97
N ARG A 479 -0.26 -14.79 -3.41
CA ARG A 479 -1.62 -15.36 -3.60
C ARG A 479 -2.67 -14.35 -4.04
N TYR A 480 -2.48 -13.03 -3.80
CA TYR A 480 -3.54 -12.03 -3.95
C TYR A 480 -3.14 -10.81 -4.78
N ALA A 481 -1.84 -10.54 -4.96
CA ALA A 481 -1.38 -9.36 -5.69
C ALA A 481 -1.53 -9.50 -7.20
N TYR A 482 -2.03 -8.45 -7.85
CA TYR A 482 -2.10 -8.30 -9.30
C TYR A 482 -0.75 -7.83 -9.86
N ALA A 483 -0.59 -7.88 -11.18
CA ALA A 483 0.63 -7.44 -11.85
C ALA A 483 0.97 -5.97 -11.55
N THR A 484 -0.02 -5.10 -11.41
CA THR A 484 0.15 -3.71 -11.00
C THR A 484 0.63 -3.53 -9.56
N GLY A 485 0.60 -4.60 -8.76
CA GLY A 485 0.86 -4.57 -7.31
C GLY A 485 -0.38 -4.31 -6.46
N GLY A 486 -1.52 -4.00 -7.07
CA GLY A 486 -2.78 -3.82 -6.36
C GLY A 486 -3.36 -5.13 -5.83
N VAL A 487 -4.34 -5.03 -4.94
CA VAL A 487 -5.07 -6.16 -4.37
C VAL A 487 -6.54 -5.84 -4.20
N GLY A 488 -7.30 -6.88 -3.94
CA GLY A 488 -8.74 -6.80 -3.75
C GLY A 488 -9.50 -6.73 -5.08
N ASN A 489 -10.73 -7.19 -5.07
CA ASN A 489 -11.65 -7.04 -6.19
C ASN A 489 -13.00 -6.63 -5.63
N GLY A 490 -13.42 -5.39 -5.92
CA GLY A 490 -14.58 -4.79 -5.28
C GLY A 490 -14.44 -4.77 -3.76
N GLU A 491 -13.32 -4.23 -3.27
CA GLU A 491 -12.95 -4.03 -1.86
C GLU A 491 -12.62 -5.31 -1.06
N MET A 492 -12.76 -6.49 -1.68
CA MET A 492 -12.60 -7.76 -0.97
C MET A 492 -11.37 -8.54 -1.44
N PHE A 493 -10.63 -9.12 -0.52
CA PHE A 493 -9.77 -10.25 -0.86
C PHE A 493 -10.66 -11.40 -1.33
N ARG A 494 -10.39 -11.92 -2.52
CA ARG A 494 -11.11 -13.08 -3.06
C ARG A 494 -10.44 -14.38 -2.58
N GLN A 495 -10.71 -15.49 -3.26
CA GLN A 495 -9.99 -16.74 -2.98
C GLN A 495 -8.51 -16.58 -3.39
N PRO A 496 -7.57 -17.23 -2.68
CA PRO A 496 -6.17 -17.22 -3.07
C PRO A 496 -6.00 -17.87 -4.46
N TYR A 497 -5.09 -17.33 -5.27
CA TYR A 497 -4.79 -17.80 -6.63
C TYR A 497 -5.99 -17.78 -7.59
N THR A 498 -6.84 -16.75 -7.54
CA THR A 498 -8.03 -16.66 -8.41
C THR A 498 -8.15 -15.35 -9.18
N GLN A 499 -7.10 -14.54 -9.30
CA GLN A 499 -7.15 -13.23 -9.97
C GLN A 499 -7.52 -13.38 -11.44
N MET A 500 -6.85 -14.28 -12.18
CA MET A 500 -7.13 -14.51 -13.59
C MET A 500 -8.53 -15.04 -13.82
N LYS A 501 -8.96 -15.96 -12.99
CA LYS A 501 -10.31 -16.48 -13.02
C LYS A 501 -11.34 -15.40 -12.77
N SER A 502 -11.11 -14.52 -11.79
CA SER A 502 -12.01 -13.43 -11.46
C SER A 502 -12.23 -12.53 -12.69
N MET A 503 -11.15 -12.12 -13.36
CA MET A 503 -11.23 -11.26 -14.56
C MET A 503 -11.97 -11.91 -15.75
N ASN A 504 -11.94 -13.24 -15.87
CA ASN A 504 -12.60 -13.94 -16.95
C ASN A 504 -14.06 -14.30 -16.68
N THR A 505 -14.45 -14.40 -15.40
CA THR A 505 -15.78 -14.85 -15.00
C THR A 505 -16.67 -13.72 -14.47
N ASN A 506 -16.11 -12.57 -14.17
CA ASN A 506 -16.90 -11.41 -13.81
C ASN A 506 -17.68 -10.90 -15.00
N VAL A 507 -18.98 -10.90 -14.85
CA VAL A 507 -19.91 -10.42 -15.86
C VAL A 507 -20.75 -9.30 -15.25
N ARG A 508 -20.62 -8.12 -15.81
CA ARG A 508 -21.47 -7.00 -15.47
C ARG A 508 -22.80 -7.14 -16.17
N SER A 509 -23.89 -7.18 -15.44
CA SER A 509 -25.21 -6.98 -16.00
C SER A 509 -25.35 -5.50 -16.38
N GLY A 510 -25.15 -5.18 -17.64
CA GLY A 510 -25.36 -3.84 -18.19
C GLY A 510 -26.82 -3.42 -18.05
N ARG A 511 -27.07 -2.09 -18.03
CA ARG A 511 -28.42 -1.55 -18.22
C ARG A 511 -28.85 -1.90 -19.65
N GLY A 512 -29.59 -3.00 -19.81
CA GLY A 512 -30.05 -3.46 -21.14
C GLY A 512 -29.96 -4.95 -21.36
N GLY A 513 -29.36 -5.72 -20.40
CA GLY A 513 -29.29 -7.18 -20.49
C GLY A 513 -28.07 -7.72 -21.26
N ASP A 514 -27.17 -6.86 -21.72
CA ASP A 514 -25.91 -7.27 -22.33
C ASP A 514 -24.92 -7.68 -21.23
N THR A 515 -24.31 -8.84 -21.40
CA THR A 515 -23.25 -9.34 -20.54
C THR A 515 -21.91 -8.83 -21.10
N MET A 516 -21.27 -7.91 -20.40
CA MET A 516 -19.91 -7.48 -20.72
C MET A 516 -18.92 -8.06 -19.70
N PRO A 517 -17.68 -8.42 -20.09
CA PRO A 517 -16.63 -8.72 -19.14
C PRO A 517 -16.47 -7.52 -18.19
N ASP A 518 -16.42 -7.79 -16.88
CA ASP A 518 -16.23 -6.77 -15.86
C ASP A 518 -14.77 -6.85 -15.38
N PRO A 519 -13.97 -5.80 -15.53
CA PRO A 519 -12.60 -5.80 -15.03
C PRO A 519 -12.60 -5.97 -13.51
N ASP A 520 -11.54 -6.54 -12.97
CA ASP A 520 -11.33 -6.56 -11.54
C ASP A 520 -11.01 -5.14 -11.03
N LEU A 521 -11.50 -4.81 -9.86
CA LEU A 521 -11.44 -3.47 -9.29
C LEU A 521 -10.55 -3.47 -8.05
N ASN A 522 -9.31 -2.99 -8.17
CA ASN A 522 -8.39 -2.84 -7.06
C ASN A 522 -8.61 -1.50 -6.36
N GLU A 523 -8.89 -1.52 -5.07
CA GLU A 523 -9.04 -0.29 -4.29
C GLU A 523 -7.68 0.39 -4.08
N THR A 524 -7.55 1.69 -4.43
CA THR A 524 -6.26 2.39 -4.35
C THR A 524 -5.77 2.60 -2.91
N CYS A 525 -6.67 2.66 -1.92
CA CYS A 525 -6.28 2.64 -0.51
C CYS A 525 -5.50 1.38 -0.12
N CYS A 526 -5.83 0.22 -0.72
CA CYS A 526 -5.08 -1.01 -0.46
C CYS A 526 -3.64 -0.90 -0.92
N SER A 527 -3.40 -0.30 -2.08
CA SER A 527 -2.05 -0.06 -2.62
C SER A 527 -1.25 0.91 -1.75
N TYR A 528 -1.88 2.00 -1.29
CA TYR A 528 -1.30 2.94 -0.33
C TYR A 528 -0.86 2.22 0.96
N ASN A 529 -1.75 1.43 1.56
CA ASN A 529 -1.48 0.73 2.81
C ASN A 529 -0.44 -0.39 2.66
N LEU A 530 -0.46 -1.14 1.54
CA LEU A 530 0.56 -2.17 1.28
C LEU A 530 1.95 -1.57 1.01
N ALA A 531 2.03 -0.43 0.29
CA ALA A 531 3.29 0.30 0.13
C ALA A 531 3.85 0.75 1.49
N LYS A 532 2.98 1.26 2.38
CA LYS A 532 3.34 1.65 3.75
C LYS A 532 3.85 0.46 4.57
N LEU A 533 3.12 -0.67 4.58
CA LEU A 533 3.55 -1.91 5.24
C LEU A 533 4.90 -2.40 4.71
N THR A 534 5.07 -2.38 3.39
CA THR A 534 6.30 -2.83 2.72
C THR A 534 7.50 -1.97 3.11
N LYS A 535 7.35 -0.64 3.12
CA LYS A 535 8.37 0.29 3.59
C LYS A 535 8.77 0.01 5.05
N ASP A 536 7.78 -0.22 5.91
CA ASP A 536 8.02 -0.50 7.32
C ASP A 536 8.71 -1.87 7.53
N LEU A 537 8.34 -2.93 6.81
CA LEU A 537 9.03 -4.22 6.84
C LEU A 537 10.47 -4.11 6.33
N ASN A 538 10.71 -3.30 5.28
CA ASN A 538 12.06 -3.04 4.78
C ASN A 538 12.98 -2.45 5.85
N CYS A 539 12.46 -1.67 6.80
CA CYS A 539 13.27 -1.13 7.89
C CYS A 539 13.89 -2.22 8.79
N TYR A 540 13.22 -3.35 8.94
CA TYR A 540 13.71 -4.49 9.74
C TYR A 540 14.67 -5.39 8.95
N ASN A 541 14.46 -5.54 7.65
CA ASN A 541 15.34 -6.32 6.78
C ASN A 541 15.65 -5.59 5.47
N PRO A 542 16.47 -4.52 5.52
CA PRO A 542 16.76 -3.68 4.35
C PRO A 542 17.59 -4.39 3.25
N ASP A 543 18.13 -5.57 3.52
CA ASP A 543 18.87 -6.37 2.54
C ASP A 543 17.95 -7.29 1.71
N ASP A 544 16.69 -7.43 2.06
CA ASP A 544 15.71 -8.17 1.26
C ASP A 544 15.10 -7.25 0.18
N ALA A 545 15.68 -7.31 -1.02
CA ALA A 545 15.27 -6.46 -2.13
C ALA A 545 13.81 -6.68 -2.58
N ARG A 546 13.17 -7.79 -2.20
CA ARG A 546 11.78 -8.10 -2.57
C ARG A 546 10.80 -7.03 -2.08
N TYR A 547 11.08 -6.41 -0.92
CA TYR A 547 10.28 -5.30 -0.42
C TYR A 547 10.30 -4.11 -1.39
N MET A 548 11.49 -3.69 -1.82
CA MET A 548 11.61 -2.54 -2.71
C MET A 548 11.23 -2.88 -4.16
N ASP A 549 11.32 -4.13 -4.58
CA ASP A 549 10.80 -4.60 -5.87
C ASP A 549 9.26 -4.49 -5.91
N TYR A 550 8.58 -4.89 -4.83
CA TYR A 550 7.14 -4.70 -4.72
C TYR A 550 6.75 -3.23 -4.60
N TYR A 551 7.48 -2.46 -3.79
CA TYR A 551 7.21 -1.02 -3.62
C TYR A 551 7.32 -0.28 -4.96
N GLU A 552 8.37 -0.53 -5.75
CA GLU A 552 8.53 0.02 -7.09
C GLU A 552 7.35 -0.37 -8.00
N ARG A 553 6.98 -1.63 -8.00
CA ARG A 553 5.89 -2.15 -8.84
C ARG A 553 4.56 -1.47 -8.54
N VAL A 554 4.16 -1.40 -7.28
CA VAL A 554 2.87 -0.77 -6.91
C VAL A 554 2.91 0.75 -7.07
N LEU A 555 4.06 1.38 -6.79
CA LEU A 555 4.24 2.81 -6.97
C LEU A 555 4.09 3.22 -8.44
N TYR A 556 4.83 2.55 -9.35
CA TYR A 556 4.87 2.92 -10.76
C TYR A 556 3.58 2.57 -11.50
N ASN A 557 2.99 1.40 -11.23
CA ASN A 557 1.92 0.85 -12.05
C ASN A 557 0.51 1.08 -11.47
N GLN A 558 0.38 1.44 -10.21
CA GLN A 558 -0.93 1.73 -9.66
C GLN A 558 -0.99 3.11 -8.99
N ILE A 559 -0.08 3.46 -8.09
CA ILE A 559 -0.17 4.73 -7.37
C ILE A 559 0.01 5.90 -8.35
N VAL A 560 1.09 5.93 -9.14
CA VAL A 560 1.32 7.00 -10.14
C VAL A 560 0.20 7.06 -11.18
N GLY A 561 -0.30 5.89 -11.62
CA GLY A 561 -1.37 5.80 -12.60
C GLY A 561 -2.77 6.09 -12.04
N SER A 562 -2.92 6.26 -10.72
CA SER A 562 -4.22 6.49 -10.08
C SER A 562 -4.70 7.94 -10.12
N VAL A 563 -3.85 8.89 -10.50
CA VAL A 563 -4.21 10.30 -10.67
C VAL A 563 -4.14 10.71 -12.13
N HIS A 564 -5.11 11.52 -12.56
CA HIS A 564 -5.14 12.03 -13.95
C HIS A 564 -3.94 12.98 -14.21
N PRO A 565 -3.31 12.92 -15.40
CA PRO A 565 -2.11 13.71 -15.71
C PRO A 565 -2.33 15.23 -15.83
N GLU A 566 -3.52 15.67 -16.18
CA GLU A 566 -3.80 17.07 -16.56
C GLU A 566 -4.63 17.83 -15.51
N HIS A 567 -5.30 17.11 -14.60
CA HIS A 567 -6.11 17.70 -13.53
C HIS A 567 -6.15 16.77 -12.33
N TYR A 568 -6.24 17.32 -11.13
CA TYR A 568 -6.36 16.50 -9.96
C TYR A 568 -7.70 15.75 -9.93
N GLY A 569 -7.59 14.45 -9.78
CA GLY A 569 -8.69 13.51 -9.63
C GLY A 569 -8.12 12.12 -9.56
N VAL A 570 -8.48 11.36 -8.52
CA VAL A 570 -7.93 10.02 -8.29
C VAL A 570 -8.98 8.93 -8.47
N CYS A 571 -8.52 7.74 -8.81
CA CYS A 571 -9.35 6.55 -8.87
C CYS A 571 -9.68 6.07 -7.46
N TYR A 572 -10.94 5.71 -7.22
CA TYR A 572 -11.33 4.89 -6.06
C TYR A 572 -10.98 3.44 -6.34
N GLN A 573 -11.59 2.89 -7.36
CA GLN A 573 -11.36 1.53 -7.84
C GLN A 573 -10.50 1.59 -9.11
N TYR A 574 -9.30 1.03 -9.03
CA TYR A 574 -8.38 0.93 -10.15
C TYR A 574 -8.68 -0.34 -10.92
N ALA A 575 -9.28 -0.18 -12.09
CA ALA A 575 -9.67 -1.31 -12.92
C ALA A 575 -8.45 -1.99 -13.56
N VAL A 576 -8.41 -3.32 -13.54
CA VAL A 576 -7.40 -4.16 -14.19
C VAL A 576 -8.08 -5.30 -14.93
N GLY A 577 -7.55 -5.71 -16.07
CA GLY A 577 -8.12 -6.79 -16.88
C GLY A 577 -8.38 -6.35 -18.32
N LEU A 578 -9.46 -6.87 -18.91
CA LEU A 578 -9.87 -6.54 -20.27
C LEU A 578 -10.62 -5.21 -20.32
N ASN A 579 -10.23 -4.33 -21.24
CA ASN A 579 -10.90 -3.05 -21.52
C ASN A 579 -11.20 -2.24 -20.24
N ALA A 580 -10.24 -2.21 -19.32
CA ALA A 580 -10.36 -1.59 -18.01
C ALA A 580 -10.32 -0.06 -18.11
N VAL A 581 -11.27 0.62 -17.46
CA VAL A 581 -11.42 2.08 -17.45
C VAL A 581 -11.04 2.65 -16.09
N LYS A 582 -10.26 3.72 -16.07
CA LYS A 582 -9.85 4.42 -14.84
C LYS A 582 -10.79 5.58 -14.51
N PRO A 583 -11.64 5.47 -13.47
CA PRO A 583 -12.58 6.53 -13.09
C PRO A 583 -11.90 7.57 -12.21
N PHE A 584 -11.32 8.63 -12.78
CA PHE A 584 -10.66 9.74 -12.05
C PHE A 584 -11.66 10.70 -11.40
N GLY A 585 -12.53 10.18 -10.52
CA GLY A 585 -13.69 10.90 -9.98
C GLY A 585 -13.47 11.61 -8.64
N ASN A 586 -12.51 11.15 -7.82
CA ASN A 586 -12.31 11.68 -6.47
C ASN A 586 -11.33 12.87 -6.52
N ARG A 587 -11.81 14.06 -6.15
CA ARG A 587 -11.04 15.30 -6.23
C ARG A 587 -10.68 15.89 -4.87
N THR A 588 -11.27 15.40 -3.80
CA THR A 588 -11.07 15.92 -2.45
C THR A 588 -10.88 14.79 -1.46
N PRO A 589 -10.19 15.02 -0.34
CA PRO A 589 -10.09 14.04 0.73
C PRO A 589 -11.45 13.57 1.29
N GLN A 590 -12.48 14.43 1.19
CA GLN A 590 -13.83 14.10 1.66
C GLN A 590 -14.63 13.24 0.67
N SER A 591 -14.21 13.15 -0.60
CA SER A 591 -14.98 12.42 -1.61
C SER A 591 -15.07 10.93 -1.33
N SER A 592 -14.01 10.33 -0.78
CA SER A 592 -13.94 8.91 -0.37
C SER A 592 -12.65 8.64 0.43
N CYS A 593 -12.49 7.42 0.97
CA CYS A 593 -11.21 6.97 1.54
C CYS A 593 -10.05 7.11 0.53
N CYS A 594 -10.28 6.77 -0.73
CA CYS A 594 -9.28 6.85 -1.80
C CYS A 594 -9.00 8.29 -2.26
N GLY A 595 -9.98 9.21 -2.15
CA GLY A 595 -9.72 10.65 -2.29
C GLY A 595 -8.74 11.13 -1.22
N GLY A 596 -8.87 10.61 0.00
CA GLY A 596 -7.95 10.88 1.11
C GLY A 596 -6.56 10.31 0.92
N THR A 597 -6.43 9.01 0.70
CA THR A 597 -5.11 8.37 0.49
C THR A 597 -4.44 8.81 -0.79
N GLY A 598 -5.21 9.22 -1.82
CA GLY A 598 -4.68 9.82 -3.03
C GLY A 598 -3.94 11.13 -2.72
N SER A 599 -4.58 12.05 -1.99
CA SER A 599 -3.95 13.31 -1.57
C SER A 599 -2.67 13.13 -0.73
N GLU A 600 -2.53 12.01 -0.03
CA GLU A 600 -1.28 11.68 0.68
C GLU A 600 -0.24 11.03 -0.24
N SER A 601 -0.67 10.19 -1.19
CA SER A 601 0.22 9.40 -2.03
C SER A 601 1.05 10.27 -2.99
N HIS A 602 0.42 11.28 -3.58
CA HIS A 602 1.02 12.04 -4.68
C HIS A 602 2.00 13.12 -4.20
N VAL A 603 2.06 13.43 -2.92
CA VAL A 603 3.02 14.39 -2.33
C VAL A 603 4.25 13.73 -1.69
N LYS A 604 4.38 12.39 -1.75
CA LYS A 604 5.45 11.67 -1.03
C LYS A 604 6.12 10.53 -1.82
N TYR A 605 6.14 10.56 -3.13
CA TYR A 605 6.72 9.50 -3.98
C TYR A 605 8.14 9.07 -3.60
N GLN A 606 8.93 9.99 -3.05
CA GLN A 606 10.33 9.78 -2.68
C GLN A 606 10.53 9.20 -1.27
N GLU A 607 9.47 8.94 -0.50
CA GLU A 607 9.57 8.54 0.92
C GLU A 607 10.35 7.23 1.17
N ALA A 608 10.45 6.36 0.15
CA ALA A 608 11.15 5.08 0.21
C ALA A 608 12.36 5.02 -0.75
N ALA A 609 12.85 6.17 -1.23
CA ALA A 609 13.98 6.18 -2.17
C ALA A 609 15.29 5.76 -1.48
N TYR A 610 15.47 6.15 -0.23
CA TYR A 610 16.70 5.88 0.54
C TYR A 610 16.38 5.43 1.95
N PHE A 611 17.15 4.42 2.40
CA PHE A 611 17.16 3.98 3.80
C PHE A 611 18.56 4.12 4.35
N VAL A 612 18.70 4.43 5.64
CA VAL A 612 20.00 4.62 6.29
C VAL A 612 20.06 3.88 7.62
N SER A 613 21.26 3.40 7.95
CA SER A 613 21.69 3.03 9.30
C SER A 613 22.81 3.99 9.76
N ASP A 614 23.56 3.61 10.80
CA ASP A 614 24.66 4.45 11.28
C ASP A 614 25.78 4.63 10.24
N ASP A 615 26.00 3.67 9.37
CA ASP A 615 27.15 3.62 8.46
C ASP A 615 26.82 3.23 7.00
N THR A 616 25.56 2.93 6.70
CA THR A 616 25.16 2.40 5.40
C THR A 616 23.95 3.15 4.86
N ILE A 617 23.96 3.45 3.56
CA ILE A 617 22.81 3.92 2.80
C ILE A 617 22.37 2.86 1.78
N TRP A 618 21.08 2.52 1.77
CA TRP A 618 20.45 1.70 0.74
C TRP A 618 19.70 2.60 -0.25
N VAL A 619 20.01 2.44 -1.53
CA VAL A 619 19.28 3.07 -2.63
C VAL A 619 18.16 2.12 -3.04
N GLY A 620 16.95 2.37 -2.55
CA GLY A 620 15.77 1.53 -2.77
C GLY A 620 15.09 1.78 -4.11
N LEU A 621 15.01 3.06 -4.52
CA LEU A 621 14.38 3.47 -5.78
C LEU A 621 15.32 4.37 -6.59
N TYR A 622 15.24 4.24 -7.92
CA TYR A 622 15.97 5.09 -8.86
C TYR A 622 15.07 6.22 -9.33
N LEU A 623 15.02 7.28 -8.53
CA LEU A 623 14.24 8.49 -8.77
C LEU A 623 15.13 9.72 -8.91
N PRO A 624 14.79 10.70 -9.76
CA PRO A 624 15.55 11.94 -9.83
C PRO A 624 15.36 12.73 -8.53
N THR A 625 16.39 12.75 -7.69
CA THR A 625 16.32 13.31 -6.33
C THR A 625 17.61 13.98 -5.89
N VAL A 626 17.51 14.90 -4.93
CA VAL A 626 18.60 15.30 -4.03
C VAL A 626 18.26 14.80 -2.63
N ALA A 627 19.19 14.08 -2.03
CA ALA A 627 19.03 13.50 -0.70
C ALA A 627 20.08 14.01 0.27
N ASN A 628 19.64 14.51 1.42
CA ASN A 628 20.49 14.96 2.50
C ASN A 628 20.45 13.95 3.65
N TRP A 629 21.60 13.40 4.00
CA TRP A 629 21.75 12.57 5.20
C TRP A 629 22.39 13.44 6.27
N ASP A 630 21.56 14.18 7.00
CA ASP A 630 21.98 15.27 7.88
C ASP A 630 22.89 14.81 9.01
N GLU A 631 22.66 13.62 9.60
CA GLU A 631 23.50 13.08 10.68
C GLU A 631 24.94 12.78 10.24
N LYS A 632 25.15 12.51 8.95
CA LYS A 632 26.47 12.31 8.35
C LYS A 632 26.99 13.56 7.64
N GLY A 633 26.16 14.56 7.45
CA GLY A 633 26.45 15.74 6.66
C GLY A 633 26.73 15.41 5.19
N VAL A 634 26.10 14.38 4.64
CA VAL A 634 26.24 13.89 3.26
C VAL A 634 25.11 14.41 2.40
N THR A 635 25.44 14.78 1.15
CA THR A 635 24.44 15.13 0.13
C THR A 635 24.69 14.30 -1.12
N LEU A 636 23.65 13.61 -1.58
CA LEU A 636 23.67 12.81 -2.81
C LEU A 636 22.69 13.42 -3.82
N ARG A 637 23.12 13.57 -5.06
CA ARG A 637 22.25 13.90 -6.19
C ARG A 637 22.11 12.67 -7.07
N GLN A 638 20.88 12.22 -7.30
CA GLN A 638 20.55 11.15 -8.22
C GLN A 638 19.84 11.72 -9.44
N GLU A 639 20.46 11.56 -10.60
CA GLU A 639 19.94 12.03 -11.89
C GLU A 639 19.53 10.84 -12.76
N CYS A 640 18.29 10.86 -13.22
CA CYS A 640 17.75 9.88 -14.16
C CYS A 640 16.53 10.46 -14.90
N ALA A 641 16.27 9.97 -16.11
CA ALA A 641 14.96 10.12 -16.73
C ALA A 641 14.03 9.07 -16.11
N TRP A 642 12.92 9.50 -15.52
CA TRP A 642 11.96 8.57 -14.92
C TRP A 642 10.91 8.14 -15.96
N PRO A 643 10.58 6.84 -16.05
CA PRO A 643 11.16 5.65 -15.39
C PRO A 643 12.59 5.35 -15.88
N ALA A 644 13.47 4.93 -14.96
CA ALA A 644 14.90 4.99 -15.18
C ALA A 644 15.50 3.72 -15.81
N GLN A 645 16.09 3.84 -17.01
CA GLN A 645 16.99 2.84 -17.59
C GLN A 645 18.48 3.12 -17.27
N LYS A 646 18.76 4.29 -16.77
CA LYS A 646 20.07 4.69 -16.28
C LYS A 646 19.89 5.68 -15.13
N SER A 647 20.67 5.51 -14.08
CA SER A 647 20.73 6.43 -12.96
C SER A 647 22.18 6.79 -12.64
N VAL A 648 22.41 8.03 -12.24
CA VAL A 648 23.72 8.52 -11.84
C VAL A 648 23.60 9.17 -10.49
N ILE A 649 24.31 8.62 -9.51
CA ILE A 649 24.43 9.19 -8.17
C ILE A 649 25.75 9.93 -8.07
N THR A 650 25.68 11.24 -7.86
CA THR A 650 26.83 12.11 -7.61
C THR A 650 26.87 12.49 -6.14
N VAL A 651 28.02 12.35 -5.50
CA VAL A 651 28.24 12.83 -4.14
C VAL A 651 28.52 14.33 -4.21
N GLU A 652 27.57 15.15 -3.78
CA GLU A 652 27.73 16.62 -3.71
C GLU A 652 28.45 17.03 -2.43
N LYS A 653 28.22 16.29 -1.34
CA LYS A 653 28.94 16.46 -0.08
C LYS A 653 29.29 15.08 0.48
N GLY A 654 30.56 14.83 0.65
CA GLY A 654 31.13 13.54 1.02
C GLY A 654 31.06 13.22 2.51
N GLY A 655 31.39 11.96 2.82
CA GLY A 655 31.47 11.42 4.18
C GLY A 655 31.90 9.95 4.14
N ARG A 656 31.99 9.31 5.30
CA ARG A 656 32.38 7.90 5.40
C ARG A 656 31.14 7.01 5.59
N PHE A 657 30.86 6.16 4.60
CA PHE A 657 29.71 5.22 4.62
C PHE A 657 29.82 4.13 3.56
N ALA A 658 29.06 3.05 3.72
CA ALA A 658 28.79 2.04 2.71
C ALA A 658 27.56 2.40 1.88
N MET A 659 27.53 2.04 0.59
CA MET A 659 26.38 2.26 -0.28
C MET A 659 25.90 0.92 -0.84
N LYS A 660 24.63 0.58 -0.63
CA LYS A 660 23.98 -0.59 -1.19
C LYS A 660 23.00 -0.17 -2.29
N LEU A 661 23.20 -0.73 -3.47
CA LEU A 661 22.46 -0.43 -4.69
C LEU A 661 21.55 -1.60 -5.03
N ARG A 662 20.25 -1.35 -5.17
CA ARG A 662 19.29 -2.40 -5.53
C ARG A 662 19.51 -2.85 -6.98
N VAL A 663 19.50 -4.16 -7.17
CA VAL A 663 19.39 -4.82 -8.47
C VAL A 663 17.91 -5.22 -8.64
N PRO A 664 17.11 -4.49 -9.44
CA PRO A 664 15.69 -4.78 -9.56
C PRO A 664 15.38 -6.20 -10.04
N TYR A 665 14.23 -6.75 -9.70
CA TYR A 665 13.82 -8.11 -10.10
C TYR A 665 13.80 -8.31 -11.63
N TRP A 666 13.51 -7.25 -12.38
CA TRP A 666 13.44 -7.23 -13.84
C TRP A 666 14.81 -6.98 -14.52
N ALA A 667 15.86 -6.71 -13.74
CA ALA A 667 17.19 -6.39 -14.28
C ALA A 667 17.76 -7.58 -15.06
N GLY A 668 18.09 -7.32 -16.31
CA GLY A 668 18.66 -8.31 -17.21
C GLY A 668 20.19 -8.44 -17.09
N LYS A 669 20.76 -9.28 -17.98
CA LYS A 669 22.22 -9.50 -18.08
C LYS A 669 23.05 -8.24 -18.35
N ASP A 670 22.40 -7.16 -18.81
CA ASP A 670 23.03 -5.90 -19.17
C ASP A 670 23.02 -4.86 -18.05
N PHE A 671 22.52 -5.24 -16.86
CA PHE A 671 22.67 -4.43 -15.65
C PHE A 671 24.17 -4.21 -15.29
N ARG A 672 24.53 -2.96 -15.00
CA ARG A 672 25.93 -2.57 -14.75
C ARG A 672 26.01 -1.50 -13.68
N ILE A 673 27.04 -1.58 -12.86
CA ILE A 673 27.42 -0.52 -11.91
C ILE A 673 28.85 -0.08 -12.21
N THR A 674 29.08 1.23 -12.27
CA THR A 674 30.39 1.86 -12.49
C THR A 674 30.62 2.90 -11.40
N LEU A 675 31.75 2.80 -10.69
CA LEU A 675 32.20 3.77 -9.69
C LEU A 675 33.39 4.54 -10.24
N ASN A 676 33.27 5.86 -10.42
CA ASN A 676 34.34 6.72 -10.94
C ASN A 676 34.99 6.16 -12.22
N GLY A 677 34.15 5.72 -13.15
CA GLY A 677 34.62 5.12 -14.42
C GLY A 677 35.14 3.68 -14.31
N LYS A 678 35.13 3.07 -13.12
CA LYS A 678 35.57 1.68 -12.91
C LYS A 678 34.36 0.77 -12.69
N LYS A 679 34.22 -0.23 -13.55
CA LYS A 679 33.13 -1.23 -13.46
C LYS A 679 33.23 -2.01 -12.14
N GLN A 680 32.09 -2.19 -11.48
CA GLN A 680 31.93 -2.95 -10.25
C GLN A 680 31.30 -4.30 -10.55
N GLY A 681 31.83 -5.39 -10.04
CA GLY A 681 31.30 -6.74 -10.23
C GLY A 681 31.30 -7.25 -11.68
N ARG A 682 30.80 -8.48 -11.88
CA ARG A 682 30.73 -9.14 -13.21
C ARG A 682 29.33 -9.64 -13.54
N ARG A 683 28.58 -10.07 -12.54
CA ARG A 683 27.20 -10.57 -12.63
C ARG A 683 26.46 -10.12 -11.39
N TYR A 684 25.21 -9.79 -11.56
CA TYR A 684 24.31 -9.33 -10.51
C TYR A 684 23.09 -10.25 -10.46
N GLN A 685 22.68 -10.60 -9.25
CA GLN A 685 21.47 -11.36 -9.04
C GLN A 685 20.29 -10.38 -9.03
N PRO A 686 19.28 -10.51 -9.90
CA PRO A 686 18.05 -9.74 -9.77
C PRO A 686 17.37 -9.95 -8.42
N SER A 687 16.69 -8.94 -7.92
CA SER A 687 16.10 -8.93 -6.57
C SER A 687 17.15 -9.10 -5.46
N SER A 688 18.17 -8.26 -5.50
CA SER A 688 19.26 -8.25 -4.51
C SER A 688 19.85 -6.84 -4.33
N TYR A 689 20.83 -6.72 -3.46
CA TYR A 689 21.64 -5.50 -3.32
C TYR A 689 23.09 -5.77 -3.65
N VAL A 690 23.75 -4.79 -4.28
CA VAL A 690 25.19 -4.75 -4.47
C VAL A 690 25.77 -3.74 -3.51
N GLU A 691 26.67 -4.18 -2.66
CA GLU A 691 27.35 -3.30 -1.72
C GLU A 691 28.62 -2.71 -2.32
N ILE A 692 28.76 -1.39 -2.27
CA ILE A 692 30.02 -0.68 -2.32
C ILE A 692 30.46 -0.52 -0.87
N PRO A 693 31.55 -1.20 -0.45
CA PRO A 693 31.98 -1.21 0.94
C PRO A 693 32.25 0.18 1.50
N GLU A 694 32.19 0.31 2.81
CA GLU A 694 32.48 1.56 3.52
C GLU A 694 33.77 2.21 3.03
N ARG A 695 33.66 3.47 2.66
CA ARG A 695 34.80 4.28 2.17
C ARG A 695 34.59 5.76 2.48
N ASP A 696 35.67 6.54 2.39
CA ASP A 696 35.59 8.00 2.43
C ASP A 696 35.16 8.50 1.04
N TRP A 697 33.88 8.83 0.92
CA TRP A 697 33.32 9.44 -0.28
C TRP A 697 33.69 10.91 -0.34
N LYS A 698 34.04 11.36 -1.52
CA LYS A 698 34.46 12.76 -1.78
C LYS A 698 33.45 13.45 -2.70
N GLU A 699 33.40 14.75 -2.61
CA GLU A 699 32.67 15.57 -3.57
C GLU A 699 33.12 15.23 -5.01
N GLY A 700 32.19 15.03 -5.91
CA GLY A 700 32.42 14.61 -7.29
C GLY A 700 32.52 13.09 -7.48
N ASP A 701 32.56 12.25 -6.43
CA ASP A 701 32.47 10.81 -6.61
C ASP A 701 31.16 10.44 -7.27
N ARG A 702 31.22 9.50 -8.23
CA ARG A 702 30.08 9.20 -9.11
C ARG A 702 29.85 7.70 -9.23
N VAL A 703 28.60 7.30 -9.01
CA VAL A 703 28.12 5.94 -9.24
C VAL A 703 27.11 5.95 -10.38
N GLU A 704 27.42 5.21 -11.46
CA GLU A 704 26.53 5.06 -12.61
C GLU A 704 25.92 3.67 -12.57
N ILE A 705 24.60 3.59 -12.70
CA ILE A 705 23.80 2.37 -12.73
C ILE A 705 23.12 2.31 -14.09
N GLU A 706 23.44 1.31 -14.90
CA GLU A 706 22.80 1.02 -16.18
C GLU A 706 21.87 -0.19 -15.98
N MET A 707 20.60 -0.02 -16.30
CA MET A 707 19.54 -1.00 -16.10
C MET A 707 18.55 -0.96 -17.29
N PRO A 708 19.03 -1.33 -18.49
CA PRO A 708 18.18 -1.28 -19.69
C PRO A 708 16.94 -2.16 -19.51
N PHE A 709 15.79 -1.64 -19.92
CA PHE A 709 14.55 -2.37 -19.85
C PHE A 709 14.55 -3.54 -20.82
N GLY A 710 14.06 -4.68 -20.37
CA GLY A 710 13.78 -5.85 -21.18
C GLY A 710 12.29 -6.15 -21.18
N VAL A 711 11.80 -6.71 -22.27
CA VAL A 711 10.43 -7.24 -22.37
C VAL A 711 10.37 -8.58 -21.66
N HIS A 712 9.38 -8.75 -20.79
CA HIS A 712 9.12 -10.01 -20.11
C HIS A 712 7.62 -10.15 -19.79
N LEU A 713 7.21 -11.34 -19.38
CA LEU A 713 5.86 -11.61 -18.90
C LEU A 713 5.83 -11.72 -17.38
N TYR A 714 4.83 -11.09 -16.79
CA TYR A 714 4.40 -11.39 -15.43
C TYR A 714 3.27 -12.41 -15.51
N TYR A 715 3.51 -13.61 -15.04
CA TYR A 715 2.49 -14.64 -14.97
C TYR A 715 1.68 -14.47 -13.69
N GLY A 716 0.37 -14.56 -13.79
CA GLY A 716 -0.50 -14.54 -12.63
C GLY A 716 -0.34 -15.78 -11.76
N PRO A 717 -0.86 -15.74 -10.54
CA PRO A 717 -0.75 -16.85 -9.59
C PRO A 717 -1.70 -18.02 -9.90
N ASP A 718 -2.53 -17.92 -10.92
CA ASP A 718 -3.54 -18.92 -11.26
C ASP A 718 -3.72 -19.12 -12.78
N LYS A 719 -4.49 -20.13 -13.09
CA LYS A 719 -4.97 -20.49 -14.41
C LYS A 719 -6.51 -20.50 -14.39
N MET A 720 -7.13 -20.25 -15.53
CA MET A 720 -8.59 -20.11 -15.65
C MET A 720 -9.43 -21.30 -15.21
N ASP A 721 -8.88 -22.49 -15.18
CA ASP A 721 -9.59 -23.74 -14.89
C ASP A 721 -9.64 -24.12 -13.41
N VAL A 722 -9.07 -23.31 -12.53
CA VAL A 722 -9.12 -23.58 -11.10
C VAL A 722 -10.56 -23.52 -10.62
N ALA A 723 -11.06 -24.63 -10.08
CA ALA A 723 -12.41 -24.75 -9.56
C ALA A 723 -12.68 -23.65 -8.51
N ALA A 724 -13.65 -22.75 -8.80
CA ALA A 724 -14.02 -21.73 -7.84
C ALA A 724 -14.87 -22.35 -6.75
N THR A 725 -14.45 -22.10 -5.55
CA THR A 725 -15.32 -22.19 -4.41
C THR A 725 -15.77 -20.77 -4.09
N GLY A 726 -17.01 -20.41 -4.37
CA GLY A 726 -17.50 -19.05 -4.12
C GLY A 726 -18.61 -18.59 -5.05
N ARG A 727 -18.93 -17.31 -5.02
CA ARG A 727 -20.08 -16.71 -5.73
C ARG A 727 -20.07 -16.92 -7.26
N ASN A 728 -18.95 -17.25 -7.84
CA ASN A 728 -18.84 -17.44 -9.27
C ASN A 728 -18.68 -18.93 -9.57
N GLU A 729 -19.72 -19.56 -10.09
CA GLU A 729 -19.67 -20.89 -10.69
C GLU A 729 -18.67 -20.87 -11.85
N PRO A 730 -17.89 -21.95 -12.07
CA PRO A 730 -17.00 -22.01 -13.23
C PRO A 730 -17.83 -21.90 -14.51
N SER A 731 -17.49 -20.92 -15.35
CA SER A 731 -18.01 -20.92 -16.72
C SER A 731 -17.43 -22.15 -17.42
N THR A 732 -18.30 -23.05 -17.86
CA THR A 732 -17.92 -24.22 -18.64
C THR A 732 -17.55 -23.89 -20.10
N ALA A 733 -17.50 -22.59 -20.44
CA ALA A 733 -17.37 -22.12 -21.81
C ALA A 733 -15.92 -21.82 -22.22
N PHE A 734 -14.93 -21.88 -21.31
CA PHE A 734 -13.53 -21.52 -21.63
C PHE A 734 -12.63 -22.74 -21.56
N GLU A 735 -11.82 -22.91 -22.62
CA GLU A 735 -10.68 -23.82 -22.55
C GLU A 735 -9.62 -23.26 -21.58
N PRO A 736 -8.87 -24.11 -20.84
CA PRO A 736 -7.82 -23.67 -19.95
C PRO A 736 -6.73 -22.90 -20.72
N MET A 737 -6.52 -21.64 -20.37
CA MET A 737 -5.48 -20.80 -20.99
C MET A 737 -4.60 -20.18 -19.93
N TRP A 738 -3.30 -20.09 -20.20
CA TRP A 738 -2.40 -19.30 -19.41
C TRP A 738 -2.64 -17.82 -19.70
N GLU A 739 -2.52 -17.02 -18.67
CA GLU A 739 -2.60 -15.58 -18.78
C GLU A 739 -1.35 -14.92 -18.21
N GLY A 740 -0.99 -13.82 -18.80
CA GLY A 740 0.15 -13.03 -18.38
C GLY A 740 -0.01 -11.58 -18.76
N VAL A 741 0.82 -10.76 -18.16
CA VAL A 741 0.88 -9.31 -18.43
C VAL A 741 2.21 -8.99 -19.08
N LEU A 742 2.15 -8.25 -20.17
CA LEU A 742 3.35 -7.75 -20.83
C LEU A 742 3.99 -6.68 -19.97
N MET A 743 5.28 -6.88 -19.64
CA MET A 743 6.07 -5.96 -18.85
C MET A 743 7.23 -5.40 -19.67
N TYR A 744 7.56 -4.13 -19.45
CA TYR A 744 8.76 -3.49 -19.99
C TYR A 744 9.60 -2.91 -18.84
N GLY A 745 10.65 -3.60 -18.44
CA GLY A 745 11.33 -3.31 -17.18
C GLY A 745 10.36 -3.37 -15.99
N PRO A 746 10.21 -2.29 -15.20
CA PRO A 746 9.27 -2.24 -14.07
C PRO A 746 7.81 -1.97 -14.47
N LEU A 747 7.54 -1.68 -15.76
CA LEU A 747 6.27 -1.13 -16.22
C LEU A 747 5.31 -2.22 -16.66
N VAL A 748 4.10 -2.18 -16.15
CA VAL A 748 2.95 -2.90 -16.67
C VAL A 748 2.51 -2.20 -17.96
N MET A 749 2.33 -2.99 -19.01
CA MET A 749 1.92 -2.49 -20.33
C MET A 749 0.46 -2.82 -20.58
N ALA A 750 -0.30 -1.82 -21.05
CA ALA A 750 -1.71 -1.96 -21.40
C ALA A 750 -1.98 -1.48 -22.82
N SER A 751 -2.92 -2.12 -23.51
CA SER A 751 -3.28 -1.76 -24.88
C SER A 751 -4.71 -1.24 -24.98
N PRO A 752 -4.94 -0.07 -25.61
CA PRO A 752 -6.28 0.40 -25.96
C PRO A 752 -6.83 -0.31 -27.21
N ASP A 753 -5.99 -0.98 -27.97
CA ASP A 753 -6.37 -1.65 -29.22
C ASP A 753 -7.04 -3.02 -28.96
N ILE A 754 -7.10 -3.47 -27.72
CA ILE A 754 -7.70 -4.73 -27.29
C ILE A 754 -8.93 -4.44 -26.45
N THR A 755 -10.10 -4.81 -26.96
CA THR A 755 -11.40 -4.60 -26.28
C THR A 755 -12.16 -5.89 -26.02
N GLU A 756 -11.73 -6.98 -26.62
CA GLU A 756 -12.34 -8.30 -26.53
C GLU A 756 -11.26 -9.38 -26.34
N TRP A 757 -11.60 -10.49 -25.67
CA TRP A 757 -10.63 -11.54 -25.32
C TRP A 757 -10.01 -12.26 -26.53
N ASP A 758 -10.73 -12.38 -27.64
CA ASP A 758 -10.18 -12.98 -28.87
C ASP A 758 -9.05 -12.13 -29.48
N GLN A 759 -9.07 -10.83 -29.24
CA GLN A 759 -7.99 -9.91 -29.65
C GLN A 759 -6.78 -9.97 -28.70
N ALA A 760 -6.95 -10.53 -27.50
CA ALA A 760 -5.93 -10.66 -26.47
C ALA A 760 -5.19 -11.99 -26.48
N GLU A 761 -5.42 -12.86 -27.49
CA GLU A 761 -4.80 -14.17 -27.60
C GLU A 761 -3.49 -14.13 -28.38
N PHE A 762 -2.41 -14.62 -27.79
CA PHE A 762 -1.07 -14.62 -28.37
C PHE A 762 -0.38 -15.97 -28.22
N ASP A 763 0.41 -16.35 -29.23
CA ASP A 763 1.35 -17.46 -29.11
C ASP A 763 2.56 -16.97 -28.28
N LEU A 764 2.77 -17.58 -27.14
CA LEU A 764 3.68 -17.07 -26.11
C LEU A 764 5.10 -16.81 -26.60
N SER A 765 5.74 -17.78 -27.20
CA SER A 765 7.16 -17.71 -27.56
C SER A 765 7.44 -16.87 -28.81
N PRO A 766 6.75 -17.08 -29.92
CA PRO A 766 6.89 -16.21 -31.10
C PRO A 766 6.49 -14.76 -30.83
N SER A 767 5.37 -14.55 -30.13
CA SER A 767 4.88 -13.21 -29.84
C SER A 767 5.87 -12.35 -29.06
N LEU A 768 6.51 -12.89 -28.02
CA LEU A 768 7.54 -12.14 -27.27
C LEU A 768 8.76 -11.76 -28.13
N ALA A 769 9.14 -12.59 -29.09
CA ALA A 769 10.23 -12.30 -30.00
C ALA A 769 9.88 -11.19 -31.01
N GLU A 770 8.60 -10.97 -31.26
CA GLU A 770 8.08 -9.95 -32.17
C GLU A 770 7.79 -8.61 -31.50
N VAL A 771 7.91 -8.50 -30.17
CA VAL A 771 7.69 -7.25 -29.45
C VAL A 771 8.79 -6.24 -29.82
N VAL A 772 8.37 -5.09 -30.34
CA VAL A 772 9.25 -4.01 -30.74
C VAL A 772 9.06 -2.81 -29.80
N PRO A 773 10.11 -2.40 -29.06
CA PRO A 773 10.07 -1.15 -28.31
C PRO A 773 9.95 0.05 -29.24
N GLY A 774 9.06 0.99 -28.89
CA GLY A 774 8.97 2.29 -29.56
C GLY A 774 10.23 3.14 -29.32
N ALA A 775 10.46 4.08 -30.21
CA ALA A 775 11.57 5.04 -30.11
C ALA A 775 11.15 6.34 -29.40
N ASP A 776 9.98 6.36 -28.77
CA ASP A 776 9.41 7.51 -28.07
C ASP A 776 9.82 7.54 -26.60
N ASP A 777 9.67 8.70 -25.98
CA ASP A 777 9.95 8.91 -24.54
C ASP A 777 8.85 8.32 -23.62
N VAL A 778 7.82 7.69 -24.19
CA VAL A 778 6.67 7.11 -23.49
C VAL A 778 6.87 5.62 -23.22
N TYR A 779 7.91 4.98 -23.76
CA TYR A 779 8.19 3.55 -23.61
C TYR A 779 7.11 2.63 -24.21
N THR A 780 6.57 2.95 -25.38
CA THR A 780 5.60 2.10 -26.05
C THR A 780 6.20 0.79 -26.54
N LEU A 781 5.36 -0.24 -26.62
CA LEU A 781 5.69 -1.51 -27.27
C LEU A 781 4.69 -1.76 -28.39
N THR A 782 5.14 -2.45 -29.45
CA THR A 782 4.24 -2.94 -30.50
C THR A 782 4.32 -4.46 -30.55
N LEU A 783 3.16 -5.12 -30.57
CA LEU A 783 3.02 -6.56 -30.71
C LEU A 783 1.81 -6.84 -31.60
N ASP A 784 2.02 -7.57 -32.70
CA ASP A 784 0.97 -7.95 -33.66
C ASP A 784 0.12 -6.76 -34.13
N GLY A 785 0.79 -5.65 -34.46
CA GLY A 785 0.13 -4.41 -34.89
C GLY A 785 -0.64 -3.65 -33.85
N LYS A 786 -0.68 -4.11 -32.62
CA LYS A 786 -1.29 -3.44 -31.45
C LYS A 786 -0.24 -2.66 -30.67
N THR A 787 -0.61 -1.48 -30.19
CA THR A 787 0.28 -0.63 -29.39
C THR A 787 -0.03 -0.81 -27.90
N PHE A 788 1.02 -0.97 -27.12
CA PHE A 788 0.97 -1.06 -25.66
C PHE A 788 1.67 0.15 -25.06
N TYR A 789 1.04 0.74 -24.08
CA TYR A 789 1.55 1.88 -23.31
C TYR A 789 1.79 1.46 -21.86
N PRO A 790 2.73 2.12 -21.14
CA PRO A 790 2.78 1.99 -19.69
C PRO A 790 1.43 2.30 -19.07
N ASP A 791 0.97 1.45 -18.15
CA ASP A 791 -0.36 1.60 -17.58
C ASP A 791 -0.59 2.96 -16.90
N TYR A 792 0.45 3.51 -16.23
CA TYR A 792 0.35 4.85 -15.61
C TYR A 792 0.07 5.99 -16.63
N TYR A 793 0.36 5.75 -17.90
CA TYR A 793 0.13 6.71 -18.99
C TYR A 793 -1.32 6.68 -19.50
N MET A 794 -2.02 5.55 -19.33
CA MET A 794 -3.37 5.35 -19.82
C MET A 794 -4.39 6.18 -19.03
N THR A 795 -5.20 6.99 -19.72
CA THR A 795 -6.27 7.81 -19.13
C THR A 795 -7.68 7.36 -19.52
N GLU A 796 -7.78 6.54 -20.55
CA GLU A 796 -9.02 5.97 -21.06
C GLU A 796 -9.11 4.48 -20.70
N HIS A 797 -9.42 3.63 -21.63
CA HIS A 797 -9.46 2.18 -21.42
C HIS A 797 -8.13 1.53 -21.82
N GLY A 798 -7.81 0.41 -21.17
CA GLY A 798 -6.66 -0.40 -21.51
C GLY A 798 -6.84 -1.87 -21.11
N THR A 799 -6.25 -2.77 -21.86
CA THR A 799 -6.22 -4.19 -21.55
C THR A 799 -4.83 -4.58 -21.09
N HIS A 800 -4.73 -5.11 -19.87
CA HIS A 800 -3.50 -5.48 -19.20
C HIS A 800 -3.14 -6.96 -19.42
N TYR A 801 -4.13 -7.84 -19.37
CA TYR A 801 -3.92 -9.28 -19.34
C TYR A 801 -4.11 -9.89 -20.73
N LEU A 802 -3.19 -10.75 -21.11
CA LEU A 802 -3.15 -11.45 -22.39
C LEU A 802 -3.35 -12.93 -22.16
N ARG A 803 -4.07 -13.59 -23.07
CA ARG A 803 -4.21 -15.05 -23.11
C ARG A 803 -3.07 -15.63 -23.91
N LEU A 804 -2.40 -16.61 -23.33
CA LEU A 804 -1.18 -17.20 -23.86
C LEU A 804 -1.47 -18.65 -24.26
N LYS A 805 -1.31 -18.93 -25.58
CA LYS A 805 -1.50 -20.27 -26.18
C LYS A 805 -0.22 -21.08 -26.16
#